data_68b6fdf34caf4bc955750f7b89811c7b
#
_entry.id   68b6fdf34caf4bc955750f7b89811c7b
#
_cell.length_a   1.000
_cell.length_b   1.000
_cell.length_c   1.000
_cell.angle_alpha   90.00
_cell.angle_beta   90.00
_cell.angle_gamma   90.00
#
_symmetry.space_group_name_H-M   'P 1'
#
loop_
_entity.id
_entity.type
_entity.pdbx_description
1 polymer ?
#
loop_
_entity_poly.entity_id
_entity_poly.type
_entity_poly.pdbx_seq_one_letter_code
_entity_poly.pdbx_strand_id
1 'polypeptide(L)'
;MTKTSNLAPSKSQSAKAAPITMPDGIAWHRWLLPLQGAMEVHEPPLDRMAIEAELESYATGKTPVDRAKLLSCLRTRLDQAKTSLRDSFYHSNDGAVYVGMHAWVIDILLQSLYAQTQKQCAGGDELALIAVGGYGRGEMAPFSDIDIMFLMPKKATETHTKFIEFMLYILWDLGLKIGHSTRSIAESIDAANDDQTVLTSLLEMRYVAGDDSMWVKLNRTVQRKIAKQKPLAYVEEKLAERDLRHKRFGDTRYVVEPNVKDGKGGLRDLHSLFWITKYAYRANSMIDIVKKGILRDGEARKFALAQRFLWTVRCHLHLHADRPEERLDFEAQMIIAPRLGFADRGGLRGVERFMKRYYLAARNVGNLTRIFCAAMETDFRKSLINWRPDFLRTHELDPFHIESGRVRLVDEALFRDAPVRLIELFSIAQKHDADVHPSTLQRVTRALSALDSKTRDDAQANQLFLDILTSRKNPERVLRLMNESGVFGRFLPDFGRIVAMMQFDMYHSYTVDEHTLKAIGILHGIETGALRQAAPVATEVMPEIGSRRALYVAMLLHDIAKGRGGDHSVLGAEVALAVCPRLGLSHEETETVSWLILHHLLMSKIAFRYDLNDPQTIEDFASIVQSPERLKLLLVLTVADIRAVGPNIWNGWKAALMRDLYYRCDAVLRGADPAVIALGNAEEARHEAAAKLTDWDAARFAAHAANMPLTYWTGFDCESQVRHARLCDEFANQDALLLIDFKPDPARRITELTILTVDDPGLFARIAGAVAAAGANIVGARITTCHDGTVLDVFFLQDMKNQAIEDQDELARIRTTLEKSLTGSLKLEKALLARWQQTPLRVRQMPVPSRVLLSNKISNTHSVIEVNGRDFPGLLHKITLCLAGLGLQIQTATVSTYGERVVDVFYVKDIFGLQIQSETRQQTIRNRLLAVFDDAYEEAV
;
A
#
# COMPACT_ATOMS: atom_id res chain seq x y z
N MET A 1 -36.07 17.09 -43.96
CA MET A 1 -35.36 16.75 -45.19
C MET A 1 -33.93 17.22 -45.05
N THR A 2 -33.03 16.28 -44.82
CA THR A 2 -31.65 16.20 -45.35
C THR A 2 -31.02 14.96 -44.75
N LYS A 3 -30.76 14.01 -45.62
CA LYS A 3 -30.12 12.73 -45.34
C LYS A 3 -28.64 12.94 -45.11
N THR A 4 -28.08 12.46 -43.98
CA THR A 4 -26.65 12.27 -43.82
C THR A 4 -26.34 10.78 -43.95
N SER A 5 -25.49 10.49 -44.92
CA SER A 5 -25.07 9.17 -45.34
C SER A 5 -24.09 8.56 -44.33
N ASN A 6 -24.37 7.33 -43.90
CA ASN A 6 -23.41 6.44 -43.22
C ASN A 6 -22.35 5.96 -44.20
N LEU A 7 -21.11 6.33 -43.95
CA LEU A 7 -19.92 5.69 -44.53
C LEU A 7 -19.34 4.72 -43.51
N ALA A 8 -19.52 3.43 -43.77
CA ALA A 8 -18.83 2.35 -43.07
C ALA A 8 -17.34 2.32 -43.45
N PRO A 9 -16.40 2.07 -42.54
CA PRO A 9 -14.98 1.94 -42.91
C PRO A 9 -14.75 0.61 -43.65
N SER A 10 -14.10 0.71 -44.80
CA SER A 10 -13.67 -0.40 -45.65
C SER A 10 -12.73 -1.34 -44.88
N LYS A 11 -13.04 -2.64 -44.87
CA LYS A 11 -12.13 -3.71 -44.44
C LYS A 11 -10.94 -3.77 -45.41
N SER A 12 -9.77 -3.29 -45.00
CA SER A 12 -8.53 -3.62 -45.64
C SER A 12 -8.19 -5.08 -45.41
N GLN A 13 -8.12 -5.87 -46.48
CA GLN A 13 -7.57 -7.22 -46.46
C GLN A 13 -6.07 -7.12 -46.09
N SER A 14 -5.73 -7.44 -44.87
CA SER A 14 -4.32 -7.67 -44.50
C SER A 14 -3.90 -9.00 -45.07
N ALA A 15 -2.88 -8.98 -45.91
CA ALA A 15 -2.17 -10.18 -46.36
C ALA A 15 -1.68 -10.96 -45.14
N LYS A 16 -2.08 -12.21 -44.99
CA LYS A 16 -1.54 -13.11 -43.96
C LYS A 16 -0.08 -13.36 -44.27
N ALA A 17 0.82 -12.74 -43.49
CA ALA A 17 2.23 -13.09 -43.48
C ALA A 17 2.36 -14.54 -42.97
N ALA A 18 3.22 -15.32 -43.61
CA ALA A 18 3.53 -16.68 -43.20
C ALA A 18 4.12 -16.69 -41.76
N PRO A 19 3.82 -17.71 -40.93
CA PRO A 19 4.39 -17.74 -39.59
C PRO A 19 5.92 -17.89 -39.68
N ILE A 20 6.65 -16.97 -39.09
CA ILE A 20 8.11 -17.05 -38.94
C ILE A 20 8.41 -18.15 -37.92
N THR A 21 9.02 -19.22 -38.37
CA THR A 21 9.63 -20.23 -37.50
C THR A 21 10.86 -19.64 -36.85
N MET A 22 10.84 -19.47 -35.52
CA MET A 22 11.99 -19.03 -34.72
C MET A 22 13.16 -20.02 -34.87
N PRO A 23 14.42 -19.55 -34.84
CA PRO A 23 15.56 -20.43 -34.86
C PRO A 23 15.51 -21.48 -33.73
N ASP A 24 15.80 -22.75 -34.06
CA ASP A 24 15.90 -23.85 -33.09
C ASP A 24 17.00 -23.54 -32.07
N GLY A 25 16.68 -22.97 -30.94
CA GLY A 25 17.66 -22.64 -29.89
C GLY A 25 17.18 -21.66 -28.83
N ILE A 26 16.15 -20.86 -29.10
CA ILE A 26 15.67 -19.87 -28.13
C ILE A 26 14.64 -20.52 -27.18
N ALA A 27 15.14 -20.91 -25.98
CA ALA A 27 14.39 -21.70 -24.99
C ALA A 27 13.32 -20.90 -24.19
N TRP A 28 13.12 -19.62 -24.46
CA TRP A 28 12.28 -18.75 -23.63
C TRP A 28 10.78 -19.04 -23.70
N HIS A 29 10.29 -19.77 -24.74
CA HIS A 29 8.89 -20.19 -24.84
C HIS A 29 8.52 -21.41 -23.98
N ARG A 30 9.48 -22.10 -23.38
CA ARG A 30 9.20 -23.36 -22.68
C ARG A 30 8.36 -23.22 -21.43
N TRP A 31 8.32 -22.01 -20.85
CA TRP A 31 7.56 -21.71 -19.62
C TRP A 31 6.29 -20.90 -19.86
N LEU A 32 6.18 -20.20 -20.97
CA LEU A 32 4.94 -19.58 -21.41
C LEU A 32 4.15 -20.63 -22.22
N LEU A 33 2.99 -21.05 -21.69
CA LEU A 33 2.06 -21.84 -22.51
C LEU A 33 1.65 -21.01 -23.73
N PRO A 34 1.72 -21.55 -24.95
CA PRO A 34 1.18 -20.87 -26.11
C PRO A 34 -0.32 -20.70 -25.88
N LEU A 35 -0.74 -19.48 -25.56
CA LEU A 35 -2.16 -19.10 -25.59
C LEU A 35 -2.55 -19.06 -27.06
N GLN A 36 -3.51 -19.90 -27.48
CA GLN A 36 -4.03 -19.88 -28.84
C GLN A 36 -4.40 -18.46 -29.24
N GLY A 37 -3.78 -17.92 -30.27
CA GLY A 37 -4.04 -16.60 -30.84
C GLY A 37 -3.01 -15.51 -30.60
N ALA A 38 -1.90 -15.79 -29.94
CA ALA A 38 -0.87 -14.79 -29.69
C ALA A 38 0.48 -15.31 -30.15
N MET A 39 0.84 -14.96 -31.36
CA MET A 39 2.20 -14.72 -31.84
C MET A 39 2.19 -14.54 -33.38
N GLU A 40 1.65 -13.42 -33.84
CA GLU A 40 2.16 -12.86 -35.07
C GLU A 40 3.51 -12.22 -34.71
N VAL A 41 4.60 -12.93 -34.94
CA VAL A 41 5.93 -12.39 -34.77
C VAL A 41 6.18 -11.48 -35.99
N HIS A 42 6.15 -10.18 -35.75
CA HIS A 42 6.67 -9.19 -36.67
C HIS A 42 8.18 -9.46 -36.89
N GLU A 43 8.72 -8.94 -38.00
CA GLU A 43 10.15 -9.06 -38.35
C GLU A 43 11.08 -8.85 -37.16
N PRO A 44 12.19 -9.60 -37.07
CA PRO A 44 13.13 -9.45 -35.97
C PRO A 44 13.62 -8.01 -35.89
N PRO A 45 13.56 -7.36 -34.70
CA PRO A 45 13.96 -5.96 -34.56
C PRO A 45 15.46 -5.75 -34.79
N LEU A 46 16.22 -6.79 -34.96
CA LEU A 46 17.63 -6.80 -35.25
C LEU A 46 17.98 -7.98 -36.17
N ASP A 47 18.62 -7.69 -37.31
CA ASP A 47 19.07 -8.72 -38.24
C ASP A 47 20.60 -8.91 -38.13
N ARG A 48 21.01 -10.11 -37.77
CA ARG A 48 22.40 -10.48 -37.62
C ARG A 48 23.17 -10.38 -38.97
N MET A 49 22.57 -10.83 -40.07
CA MET A 49 23.21 -10.77 -41.38
C MET A 49 23.44 -9.36 -41.84
N ALA A 50 22.52 -8.45 -41.55
CA ALA A 50 22.67 -7.02 -41.86
C ALA A 50 23.82 -6.38 -41.06
N ILE A 51 23.95 -6.74 -39.75
CA ILE A 51 25.09 -6.27 -38.93
C ILE A 51 26.43 -6.82 -39.48
N GLU A 52 26.52 -8.10 -39.79
CA GLU A 52 27.71 -8.75 -40.29
C GLU A 52 28.12 -8.16 -41.64
N ALA A 53 27.17 -7.94 -42.57
CA ALA A 53 27.41 -7.30 -43.87
C ALA A 53 27.90 -5.84 -43.74
N GLU A 54 27.31 -5.08 -42.84
CA GLU A 54 27.74 -3.70 -42.57
C GLU A 54 29.18 -3.68 -41.99
N LEU A 55 29.46 -4.53 -41.02
CA LEU A 55 30.77 -4.64 -40.40
C LEU A 55 31.82 -5.12 -41.41
N GLU A 56 31.48 -6.01 -42.34
CA GLU A 56 32.37 -6.47 -43.42
C GLU A 56 32.65 -5.33 -44.41
N SER A 57 31.71 -4.44 -44.66
CA SER A 57 31.94 -3.27 -45.51
C SER A 57 32.98 -2.26 -44.94
N TYR A 58 33.20 -2.30 -43.62
CA TYR A 58 34.20 -1.46 -42.95
C TYR A 58 35.59 -2.14 -42.89
N ALA A 59 35.71 -3.42 -43.24
CA ALA A 59 36.99 -4.15 -43.29
C ALA A 59 37.74 -3.82 -44.58
N THR A 60 39.00 -3.44 -44.49
CA THR A 60 39.86 -3.17 -45.63
C THR A 60 40.82 -4.35 -45.78
N GLY A 61 40.47 -5.34 -46.63
CA GLY A 61 41.29 -6.53 -46.87
C GLY A 61 41.40 -7.42 -45.60
N LYS A 62 42.63 -7.70 -45.14
CA LYS A 62 42.92 -8.51 -43.94
C LYS A 62 42.93 -7.67 -42.65
N THR A 63 42.66 -6.35 -42.68
CA THR A 63 42.69 -5.50 -41.49
C THR A 63 41.36 -5.60 -40.78
N PRO A 64 41.35 -5.92 -39.46
CA PRO A 64 40.11 -5.96 -38.68
C PRO A 64 39.38 -4.63 -38.66
N VAL A 65 38.07 -4.64 -38.42
CA VAL A 65 37.23 -3.44 -38.27
C VAL A 65 37.76 -2.59 -37.14
N ASP A 66 37.91 -1.29 -37.38
CA ASP A 66 38.33 -0.33 -36.36
C ASP A 66 37.29 -0.30 -35.19
N ARG A 67 37.78 -0.20 -33.93
CA ARG A 67 36.97 -0.23 -32.72
C ARG A 67 35.88 0.88 -32.76
N ALA A 68 36.17 2.07 -33.22
CA ALA A 68 35.21 3.17 -33.28
C ALA A 68 34.07 2.86 -34.26
N LYS A 69 34.36 2.26 -35.40
CA LYS A 69 33.35 1.85 -36.40
C LYS A 69 32.51 0.69 -35.90
N LEU A 70 33.12 -0.31 -35.22
CA LEU A 70 32.42 -1.42 -34.58
C LEU A 70 31.44 -0.87 -33.55
N LEU A 71 31.89 0.01 -32.66
CA LEU A 71 31.06 0.63 -31.63
C LEU A 71 29.91 1.45 -32.21
N SER A 72 30.16 2.27 -33.25
CA SER A 72 29.15 3.09 -33.91
C SER A 72 28.06 2.23 -34.56
N CYS A 73 28.42 1.17 -35.29
CA CYS A 73 27.49 0.24 -35.92
C CYS A 73 26.61 -0.44 -34.86
N LEU A 74 27.23 -1.05 -33.85
CA LEU A 74 26.49 -1.78 -32.81
C LEU A 74 25.55 -0.87 -32.01
N ARG A 75 25.99 0.38 -31.72
CA ARG A 75 25.16 1.38 -31.02
C ARG A 75 23.94 1.76 -31.83
N THR A 76 24.14 2.14 -33.10
CA THR A 76 23.05 2.56 -34.00
C THR A 76 22.01 1.42 -34.13
N ARG A 77 22.47 0.20 -34.37
CA ARG A 77 21.58 -0.96 -34.50
C ARG A 77 20.85 -1.31 -33.22
N LEU A 78 21.52 -1.24 -32.06
CA LEU A 78 20.90 -1.48 -30.76
C LEU A 78 19.82 -0.43 -30.45
N ASP A 79 20.07 0.84 -30.71
CA ASP A 79 19.12 1.93 -30.46
C ASP A 79 17.90 1.83 -31.38
N GLN A 80 18.09 1.45 -32.65
CA GLN A 80 17.00 1.15 -33.57
C GLN A 80 16.16 -0.02 -33.07
N ALA A 81 16.79 -1.11 -32.62
CA ALA A 81 16.10 -2.27 -32.09
C ALA A 81 15.31 -1.96 -30.80
N LYS A 82 15.90 -1.19 -29.86
CA LYS A 82 15.21 -0.74 -28.66
C LYS A 82 13.99 0.11 -28.98
N THR A 83 14.09 1.00 -29.96
CA THR A 83 12.96 1.84 -30.40
C THR A 83 11.85 0.97 -31.00
N SER A 84 12.19 0.08 -31.91
CA SER A 84 11.24 -0.85 -32.53
C SER A 84 10.53 -1.74 -31.49
N LEU A 85 11.28 -2.28 -30.51
CA LEU A 85 10.71 -3.06 -29.39
C LEU A 85 9.73 -2.25 -28.55
N ARG A 86 10.08 -1.01 -28.23
CA ARG A 86 9.21 -0.11 -27.45
C ARG A 86 7.92 0.19 -28.19
N ASP A 87 7.99 0.51 -29.48
CA ASP A 87 6.83 0.84 -30.30
C ASP A 87 5.93 -0.40 -30.47
N SER A 88 6.51 -1.57 -30.76
CA SER A 88 5.79 -2.83 -30.83
C SER A 88 5.11 -3.18 -29.50
N PHE A 89 5.75 -2.93 -28.37
CA PHE A 89 5.17 -3.14 -27.05
C PHE A 89 3.98 -2.23 -26.78
N TYR A 90 4.05 -0.95 -27.10
CA TYR A 90 2.91 -0.05 -26.91
C TYR A 90 1.72 -0.39 -27.78
N HIS A 91 1.93 -1.03 -28.95
CA HIS A 91 0.85 -1.55 -29.78
C HIS A 91 0.23 -2.84 -29.25
N SER A 92 1.08 -3.78 -28.83
CA SER A 92 0.63 -5.14 -28.44
C SER A 92 0.20 -5.24 -26.97
N ASN A 93 0.74 -4.40 -26.10
CA ASN A 93 0.64 -4.48 -24.66
C ASN A 93 1.01 -5.88 -24.10
N ASP A 94 2.04 -6.53 -24.70
CA ASP A 94 2.49 -7.86 -24.34
C ASP A 94 3.91 -7.88 -23.78
N GLY A 95 4.02 -7.81 -22.44
CA GLY A 95 5.31 -7.82 -21.77
C GLY A 95 6.07 -9.15 -21.88
N ALA A 96 5.37 -10.26 -22.05
CA ALA A 96 6.02 -11.55 -22.20
C ALA A 96 6.73 -11.66 -23.57
N VAL A 97 6.11 -11.11 -24.63
CA VAL A 97 6.75 -11.00 -25.94
C VAL A 97 7.92 -10.03 -25.86
N TYR A 98 7.73 -8.87 -25.23
CA TYR A 98 8.81 -7.87 -25.11
C TYR A 98 10.06 -8.46 -24.46
N VAL A 99 9.94 -9.12 -23.29
CA VAL A 99 11.12 -9.60 -22.56
C VAL A 99 11.89 -10.68 -23.31
N GLY A 100 11.17 -11.50 -24.09
CA GLY A 100 11.79 -12.53 -24.96
C GLY A 100 12.50 -11.90 -26.17
N MET A 101 11.85 -10.96 -26.84
CA MET A 101 12.42 -10.24 -27.99
C MET A 101 13.63 -9.39 -27.59
N HIS A 102 13.60 -8.79 -26.40
CA HIS A 102 14.74 -8.04 -25.88
C HIS A 102 15.94 -8.97 -25.61
N ALA A 103 15.70 -10.13 -24.98
CA ALA A 103 16.76 -11.12 -24.80
C ALA A 103 17.37 -11.57 -26.16
N TRP A 104 16.53 -11.76 -27.16
CA TRP A 104 17.00 -12.12 -28.51
C TRP A 104 17.81 -11.01 -29.19
N VAL A 105 17.43 -9.73 -29.05
CA VAL A 105 18.25 -8.59 -29.52
C VAL A 105 19.65 -8.64 -28.88
N ILE A 106 19.72 -8.92 -27.58
CA ILE A 106 20.99 -9.04 -26.87
C ILE A 106 21.78 -10.28 -27.34
N ASP A 107 21.12 -11.38 -27.65
CA ASP A 107 21.79 -12.58 -28.23
C ASP A 107 22.47 -12.22 -29.55
N ILE A 108 21.77 -11.56 -30.48
CA ILE A 108 22.31 -11.15 -31.76
C ILE A 108 23.49 -10.18 -31.58
N LEU A 109 23.36 -9.20 -30.69
CA LEU A 109 24.41 -8.25 -30.38
C LEU A 109 25.67 -8.99 -29.87
N LEU A 110 25.53 -9.87 -28.89
CA LEU A 110 26.65 -10.62 -28.29
C LEU A 110 27.29 -11.60 -29.28
N GLN A 111 26.48 -12.29 -30.10
CA GLN A 111 26.98 -13.19 -31.13
C GLN A 111 27.77 -12.46 -32.19
N SER A 112 27.28 -11.31 -32.67
CA SER A 112 27.97 -10.46 -33.63
C SER A 112 29.26 -9.91 -33.05
N LEU A 113 29.26 -9.43 -31.81
CA LEU A 113 30.44 -8.93 -31.10
C LEU A 113 31.47 -10.09 -30.91
N TYR A 114 31.01 -11.26 -30.48
CA TYR A 114 31.88 -12.42 -30.29
C TYR A 114 32.59 -12.79 -31.59
N ALA A 115 31.87 -12.91 -32.69
CA ALA A 115 32.41 -13.23 -34.02
C ALA A 115 33.43 -12.14 -34.51
N GLN A 116 33.20 -10.88 -34.27
CA GLN A 116 34.15 -9.81 -34.59
C GLN A 116 35.37 -9.83 -33.68
N THR A 117 35.19 -10.14 -32.41
CA THR A 117 36.32 -10.30 -31.47
C THR A 117 37.24 -11.47 -31.87
N GLN A 118 36.67 -12.58 -32.36
CA GLN A 118 37.47 -13.71 -32.89
C GLN A 118 38.33 -13.33 -34.10
N LYS A 119 37.86 -12.36 -34.91
CA LYS A 119 38.67 -11.84 -36.05
C LYS A 119 39.82 -10.95 -35.58
N GLN A 120 39.74 -10.40 -34.37
CA GLN A 120 40.72 -9.43 -33.83
C GLN A 120 41.65 -10.03 -32.78
N CYS A 121 41.13 -10.93 -31.96
CA CYS A 121 41.85 -11.54 -30.83
C CYS A 121 41.82 -13.06 -30.93
N ALA A 122 42.96 -13.69 -30.71
CA ALA A 122 43.04 -15.15 -30.57
C ALA A 122 42.42 -15.61 -29.24
N GLY A 123 42.04 -16.89 -29.16
CA GLY A 123 41.59 -17.55 -27.93
C GLY A 123 40.06 -17.70 -27.80
N GLY A 124 39.27 -17.12 -28.71
CA GLY A 124 37.83 -17.26 -28.71
C GLY A 124 37.32 -18.68 -28.97
N ASP A 125 38.09 -19.49 -29.73
CA ASP A 125 37.68 -20.86 -30.08
C ASP A 125 37.65 -21.84 -28.88
N GLU A 126 38.33 -21.49 -27.78
CA GLU A 126 38.41 -22.30 -26.57
C GLU A 126 37.53 -21.73 -25.44
N LEU A 127 36.70 -20.71 -25.73
CA LEU A 127 35.79 -20.07 -24.79
C LEU A 127 34.34 -20.33 -25.16
N ALA A 128 33.46 -20.41 -24.15
CA ALA A 128 32.02 -20.35 -24.38
C ALA A 128 31.42 -19.18 -23.62
N LEU A 129 30.58 -18.37 -24.28
CA LEU A 129 29.78 -17.32 -23.70
C LEU A 129 28.41 -17.86 -23.32
N ILE A 130 28.06 -17.73 -22.06
CA ILE A 130 26.84 -18.29 -21.46
C ILE A 130 26.03 -17.19 -20.83
N ALA A 131 24.76 -17.10 -21.17
CA ALA A 131 23.77 -16.26 -20.48
C ALA A 131 23.36 -16.93 -19.17
N VAL A 132 23.28 -16.17 -18.10
CA VAL A 132 22.83 -16.62 -16.77
C VAL A 132 21.75 -15.67 -16.21
N GLY A 133 21.16 -16.00 -15.07
CA GLY A 133 20.16 -15.15 -14.43
C GLY A 133 18.91 -14.89 -15.31
N GLY A 134 18.38 -13.69 -15.28
CA GLY A 134 17.22 -13.26 -16.09
C GLY A 134 17.48 -13.39 -17.59
N TYR A 135 18.68 -13.04 -18.02
CA TYR A 135 19.10 -13.18 -19.40
C TYR A 135 19.21 -14.66 -19.81
N GLY A 136 19.69 -15.53 -18.93
CA GLY A 136 19.72 -16.98 -19.17
C GLY A 136 18.34 -17.59 -19.35
N ARG A 137 17.31 -17.10 -18.64
CA ARG A 137 15.91 -17.50 -18.84
C ARG A 137 15.30 -16.95 -20.13
N GLY A 138 15.93 -15.96 -20.79
CA GLY A 138 15.36 -15.25 -21.92
C GLY A 138 14.29 -14.23 -21.49
N GLU A 139 14.36 -13.72 -20.27
CA GLU A 139 13.40 -12.80 -19.67
C GLU A 139 14.09 -11.48 -19.31
N MET A 140 14.20 -10.57 -20.26
CA MET A 140 14.85 -9.27 -20.06
C MET A 140 13.85 -8.12 -20.11
N ALA A 141 13.51 -7.54 -18.96
CA ALA A 141 12.75 -6.29 -18.92
C ALA A 141 13.59 -5.14 -19.53
N PRO A 142 12.95 -4.01 -19.91
CA PRO A 142 13.69 -2.79 -20.23
C PRO A 142 14.65 -2.46 -19.06
N PHE A 143 15.85 -1.97 -19.38
CA PHE A 143 16.90 -1.58 -18.42
C PHE A 143 17.40 -2.69 -17.47
N SER A 144 17.11 -3.96 -17.75
CA SER A 144 17.67 -5.10 -16.98
C SER A 144 19.16 -5.22 -17.23
N ASP A 145 19.89 -5.66 -16.20
CA ASP A 145 21.30 -6.06 -16.31
C ASP A 145 21.44 -7.30 -17.20
N ILE A 146 22.55 -7.38 -17.93
CA ILE A 146 22.90 -8.53 -18.80
C ILE A 146 23.90 -9.39 -18.05
N ASP A 147 23.44 -10.52 -17.52
CA ASP A 147 24.28 -11.44 -16.77
C ASP A 147 24.90 -12.49 -17.71
N ILE A 148 26.24 -12.49 -17.83
CA ILE A 148 27.01 -13.41 -18.69
C ILE A 148 28.09 -14.13 -17.91
N MET A 149 28.40 -15.33 -18.35
CA MET A 149 29.53 -16.10 -17.86
C MET A 149 30.42 -16.52 -19.01
N PHE A 150 31.72 -16.19 -18.95
CA PHE A 150 32.74 -16.75 -19.84
C PHE A 150 33.22 -18.06 -19.23
N LEU A 151 32.89 -19.15 -19.90
CA LEU A 151 33.40 -20.48 -19.55
C LEU A 151 34.75 -20.67 -20.19
N MET A 152 35.77 -20.95 -19.38
CA MET A 152 37.16 -21.05 -19.78
C MET A 152 37.67 -22.50 -19.69
N PRO A 153 38.72 -22.86 -20.44
CA PRO A 153 39.49 -24.08 -20.21
C PRO A 153 40.19 -24.03 -18.82
N LYS A 154 40.58 -25.20 -18.31
CA LYS A 154 41.20 -25.32 -16.98
C LYS A 154 42.50 -24.49 -16.84
N LYS A 155 43.21 -24.25 -17.95
CA LYS A 155 44.39 -23.39 -18.00
C LYS A 155 44.04 -22.16 -18.83
N ALA A 156 43.76 -21.07 -18.16
CA ALA A 156 43.58 -19.76 -18.78
C ALA A 156 44.91 -19.29 -19.36
N THR A 157 44.85 -18.63 -20.52
CA THR A 157 45.99 -17.99 -21.17
C THR A 157 45.76 -16.47 -21.24
N GLU A 158 46.82 -15.70 -21.48
CA GLU A 158 46.75 -14.26 -21.66
C GLU A 158 45.83 -13.88 -22.85
N THR A 159 45.80 -14.71 -23.88
CA THR A 159 44.91 -14.54 -25.05
C THR A 159 43.45 -14.61 -24.68
N HIS A 160 43.04 -15.51 -23.78
CA HIS A 160 41.67 -15.61 -23.28
C HIS A 160 41.30 -14.34 -22.50
N THR A 161 42.17 -13.84 -21.65
CA THR A 161 41.94 -12.60 -20.91
C THR A 161 41.77 -11.41 -21.84
N LYS A 162 42.67 -11.23 -22.84
CA LYS A 162 42.53 -10.15 -23.81
C LYS A 162 41.24 -10.22 -24.64
N PHE A 163 40.79 -11.42 -24.98
CA PHE A 163 39.52 -11.62 -25.69
C PHE A 163 38.32 -11.15 -24.84
N ILE A 164 38.28 -11.56 -23.57
CA ILE A 164 37.21 -11.22 -22.63
C ILE A 164 37.19 -9.69 -22.36
N GLU A 165 38.37 -9.12 -22.10
CA GLU A 165 38.51 -7.70 -21.86
C GLU A 165 38.02 -6.87 -23.04
N PHE A 166 38.40 -7.25 -24.27
CA PHE A 166 37.96 -6.55 -25.47
C PHE A 166 36.43 -6.56 -25.60
N MET A 167 35.79 -7.72 -25.39
CA MET A 167 34.32 -7.78 -25.40
C MET A 167 33.68 -6.89 -24.33
N LEU A 168 34.18 -6.98 -23.09
CA LEU A 168 33.63 -6.21 -21.96
C LEU A 168 33.77 -4.71 -22.18
N TYR A 169 34.93 -4.25 -22.68
CA TYR A 169 35.13 -2.82 -22.99
C TYR A 169 34.15 -2.31 -24.05
N ILE A 170 33.87 -3.06 -25.11
CA ILE A 170 32.87 -2.67 -26.11
C ILE A 170 31.48 -2.61 -25.49
N LEU A 171 31.10 -3.59 -24.65
CA LEU A 171 29.80 -3.62 -23.99
C LEU A 171 29.60 -2.46 -23.00
N TRP A 172 30.63 -2.07 -22.28
CA TRP A 172 30.59 -0.89 -21.40
C TRP A 172 30.54 0.42 -22.19
N ASP A 173 31.30 0.52 -23.29
CA ASP A 173 31.24 1.68 -24.18
C ASP A 173 29.86 1.84 -24.86
N LEU A 174 29.11 0.74 -25.03
CA LEU A 174 27.70 0.79 -25.48
C LEU A 174 26.75 1.27 -24.38
N GLY A 175 27.22 1.49 -23.15
CA GLY A 175 26.42 1.91 -22.00
C GLY A 175 25.55 0.78 -21.40
N LEU A 176 25.92 -0.49 -21.68
CA LEU A 176 25.19 -1.65 -21.16
C LEU A 176 25.67 -2.01 -19.76
N LYS A 177 24.73 -2.34 -18.87
CA LYS A 177 25.00 -2.86 -17.53
C LYS A 177 25.27 -4.35 -17.62
N ILE A 178 26.53 -4.76 -17.46
CA ILE A 178 26.98 -6.13 -17.59
C ILE A 178 27.38 -6.70 -16.24
N GLY A 179 26.64 -7.72 -15.78
CA GLY A 179 27.08 -8.64 -14.75
C GLY A 179 27.91 -9.76 -15.42
N HIS A 180 29.16 -9.93 -15.03
CA HIS A 180 29.98 -10.97 -15.65
C HIS A 180 30.73 -11.83 -14.63
N SER A 181 31.01 -13.07 -15.02
CA SER A 181 31.90 -13.98 -14.30
C SER A 181 32.72 -14.77 -15.29
N THR A 182 33.91 -15.18 -14.86
CA THR A 182 34.84 -15.98 -15.66
C THR A 182 35.22 -17.20 -14.85
N ARG A 183 34.87 -18.37 -15.32
CA ARG A 183 35.06 -19.64 -14.57
C ARG A 183 35.37 -20.81 -15.51
N SER A 184 36.13 -21.76 -15.02
CA SER A 184 36.20 -23.10 -15.59
C SER A 184 34.99 -23.93 -15.13
N ILE A 185 34.84 -25.13 -15.74
CA ILE A 185 33.77 -26.07 -15.32
C ILE A 185 33.97 -26.48 -13.84
N ALA A 186 35.20 -26.70 -13.38
CA ALA A 186 35.47 -27.08 -11.99
C ALA A 186 35.11 -25.97 -11.03
N GLU A 187 35.61 -24.76 -11.25
CA GLU A 187 35.27 -23.58 -10.42
C GLU A 187 33.79 -23.27 -10.40
N SER A 188 33.07 -23.47 -11.53
CA SER A 188 31.61 -23.30 -11.56
C SER A 188 30.90 -24.32 -10.66
N ILE A 189 31.37 -25.54 -10.58
CA ILE A 189 30.81 -26.59 -9.73
C ILE A 189 31.17 -26.35 -8.25
N ASP A 190 32.39 -25.93 -7.97
CA ASP A 190 32.84 -25.60 -6.61
C ASP A 190 32.09 -24.40 -6.05
N ALA A 191 32.00 -23.31 -6.81
CA ALA A 191 31.19 -22.16 -6.44
C ALA A 191 29.70 -22.50 -6.21
N ALA A 192 29.14 -23.44 -7.00
CA ALA A 192 27.76 -23.92 -6.80
C ALA A 192 27.62 -24.91 -5.61
N ASN A 193 28.71 -25.35 -4.97
CA ASN A 193 28.64 -26.05 -3.70
C ASN A 193 28.55 -25.09 -2.53
N ASP A 194 29.26 -23.97 -2.64
CA ASP A 194 29.40 -22.97 -1.57
C ASP A 194 28.27 -21.97 -1.56
N ASP A 195 27.70 -21.65 -2.74
CA ASP A 195 26.64 -20.64 -2.88
C ASP A 195 25.46 -21.15 -3.72
N GLN A 196 24.28 -21.23 -3.10
CA GLN A 196 23.02 -21.63 -3.75
C GLN A 196 22.58 -20.61 -4.83
N THR A 197 23.02 -19.36 -4.74
CA THR A 197 22.73 -18.34 -5.76
C THR A 197 23.46 -18.69 -7.06
N VAL A 198 24.71 -19.12 -6.96
CA VAL A 198 25.48 -19.63 -8.12
C VAL A 198 24.83 -20.87 -8.70
N LEU A 199 24.42 -21.83 -7.85
CA LEU A 199 23.69 -23.01 -8.31
C LEU A 199 22.40 -22.62 -9.05
N THR A 200 21.65 -21.65 -8.53
CA THR A 200 20.44 -21.14 -9.17
C THR A 200 20.74 -20.49 -10.52
N SER A 201 21.82 -19.71 -10.65
CA SER A 201 22.30 -19.15 -11.93
C SER A 201 22.63 -20.24 -12.94
N LEU A 202 23.29 -21.34 -12.50
CA LEU A 202 23.60 -22.47 -13.37
C LEU A 202 22.35 -23.27 -13.80
N LEU A 203 21.27 -23.23 -13.04
CA LEU A 203 19.96 -23.77 -13.47
C LEU A 203 19.40 -23.01 -14.66
N GLU A 204 19.68 -21.71 -14.74
CA GLU A 204 19.14 -20.78 -15.75
C GLU A 204 20.04 -20.63 -16.98
N MET A 205 21.26 -21.22 -16.95
CA MET A 205 22.26 -21.03 -17.99
C MET A 205 21.77 -21.42 -19.39
N ARG A 206 22.18 -20.61 -20.38
CA ARG A 206 21.88 -20.77 -21.79
C ARG A 206 23.12 -20.43 -22.63
N TYR A 207 23.43 -21.24 -23.64
CA TYR A 207 24.51 -20.99 -24.59
C TYR A 207 24.19 -19.75 -25.47
N VAL A 208 25.20 -18.92 -25.68
CA VAL A 208 25.13 -17.74 -26.57
C VAL A 208 26.08 -17.83 -27.73
N ALA A 209 27.37 -18.07 -27.49
CA ALA A 209 28.40 -18.11 -28.54
C ALA A 209 29.65 -18.90 -28.08
N GLY A 210 30.56 -19.25 -29.01
CA GLY A 210 31.83 -19.87 -28.75
C GLY A 210 31.81 -21.40 -28.80
N ASP A 211 32.61 -22.10 -27.96
CA ASP A 211 32.69 -23.55 -27.94
C ASP A 211 31.46 -24.19 -27.26
N ASP A 212 30.56 -24.74 -28.09
CA ASP A 212 29.34 -25.40 -27.62
C ASP A 212 29.66 -26.71 -26.86
N SER A 213 30.78 -27.36 -27.15
CA SER A 213 31.18 -28.58 -26.48
C SER A 213 31.48 -28.36 -25.00
N MET A 214 32.06 -27.21 -24.64
CA MET A 214 32.28 -26.82 -23.27
C MET A 214 30.96 -26.60 -22.53
N TRP A 215 30.02 -25.92 -23.16
CA TRP A 215 28.69 -25.71 -22.58
C TRP A 215 27.95 -27.04 -22.37
N VAL A 216 27.95 -27.92 -23.34
CA VAL A 216 27.34 -29.26 -23.22
C VAL A 216 27.95 -30.02 -22.05
N LYS A 217 29.29 -29.97 -21.88
CA LYS A 217 30.00 -30.61 -20.78
C LYS A 217 29.64 -30.02 -19.42
N LEU A 218 29.57 -28.67 -19.31
CA LEU A 218 29.12 -28.00 -18.08
C LEU A 218 27.71 -28.41 -17.75
N ASN A 219 26.76 -28.27 -18.69
CA ASN A 219 25.36 -28.61 -18.49
C ASN A 219 25.19 -30.07 -18.00
N ARG A 220 25.87 -31.02 -18.65
CA ARG A 220 25.86 -32.42 -18.24
C ARG A 220 26.40 -32.62 -16.82
N THR A 221 27.43 -31.87 -16.45
CA THR A 221 28.04 -31.97 -15.12
C THR A 221 27.10 -31.41 -14.05
N VAL A 222 26.47 -30.25 -14.29
CA VAL A 222 25.44 -29.67 -13.42
C VAL A 222 24.26 -30.61 -13.25
N GLN A 223 23.74 -31.21 -14.33
CA GLN A 223 22.63 -32.16 -14.26
C GLN A 223 22.99 -33.41 -13.44
N ARG A 224 24.22 -33.92 -13.58
CA ARG A 224 24.72 -35.04 -12.77
C ARG A 224 24.85 -34.69 -11.29
N LYS A 225 25.28 -33.46 -10.98
CA LYS A 225 25.38 -32.96 -9.60
C LYS A 225 23.99 -32.91 -8.96
N ILE A 226 23.04 -32.28 -9.64
CA ILE A 226 21.64 -32.17 -9.18
C ILE A 226 21.03 -33.55 -8.95
N ALA A 227 21.33 -34.49 -9.82
CA ALA A 227 20.84 -35.89 -9.74
C ALA A 227 21.28 -36.60 -8.44
N LYS A 228 22.45 -36.27 -7.90
CA LYS A 228 23.04 -36.90 -6.70
C LYS A 228 22.59 -36.22 -5.39
N GLN A 229 22.03 -35.00 -5.43
CA GLN A 229 21.64 -34.25 -4.23
C GLN A 229 20.18 -34.52 -3.86
N LYS A 230 19.87 -34.43 -2.54
CA LYS A 230 18.49 -34.49 -2.04
C LYS A 230 17.81 -33.15 -2.30
N PRO A 231 16.63 -33.12 -2.98
CA PRO A 231 15.97 -31.87 -3.34
C PRO A 231 15.51 -31.05 -2.16
N LEU A 232 15.23 -31.65 -1.01
CA LEU A 232 14.56 -31.01 0.13
C LEU A 232 15.33 -29.80 0.69
N ALA A 233 16.65 -29.92 0.85
CA ALA A 233 17.48 -28.83 1.38
C ALA A 233 17.44 -27.58 0.49
N TYR A 234 17.55 -27.72 -0.82
CA TYR A 234 17.43 -26.61 -1.77
C TYR A 234 16.05 -25.97 -1.72
N VAL A 235 15.01 -26.78 -1.64
CA VAL A 235 13.61 -26.31 -1.57
C VAL A 235 13.38 -25.50 -0.29
N GLU A 236 13.80 -26.02 0.86
CA GLU A 236 13.64 -25.36 2.16
C GLU A 236 14.36 -24.01 2.17
N GLU A 237 15.58 -23.94 1.63
CA GLU A 237 16.35 -22.69 1.56
C GLU A 237 15.68 -21.66 0.64
N LYS A 238 15.20 -22.07 -0.54
CA LYS A 238 14.46 -21.16 -1.46
C LYS A 238 13.13 -20.67 -0.89
N LEU A 239 12.45 -21.48 -0.09
CA LEU A 239 11.25 -21.07 0.61
C LEU A 239 11.58 -20.09 1.77
N ALA A 240 12.65 -20.31 2.51
CA ALA A 240 13.12 -19.40 3.55
C ALA A 240 13.56 -18.04 2.97
N GLU A 241 14.31 -18.04 1.85
CA GLU A 241 14.67 -16.81 1.11
C GLU A 241 13.42 -16.02 0.70
N ARG A 242 12.41 -16.71 0.15
CA ARG A 242 11.12 -16.11 -0.22
C ARG A 242 10.43 -15.46 0.99
N ASP A 243 10.36 -16.17 2.11
CA ASP A 243 9.66 -15.68 3.30
C ASP A 243 10.36 -14.47 3.93
N LEU A 244 11.69 -14.43 3.92
CA LEU A 244 12.48 -13.26 4.32
C LEU A 244 12.22 -12.06 3.39
N ARG A 245 12.16 -12.31 2.07
CA ARG A 245 11.83 -11.27 1.10
C ARG A 245 10.42 -10.72 1.33
N HIS A 246 9.41 -11.58 1.53
CA HIS A 246 8.04 -11.14 1.81
C HIS A 246 7.96 -10.22 3.03
N LYS A 247 8.68 -10.54 4.11
CA LYS A 247 8.73 -9.69 5.32
C LYS A 247 9.27 -8.28 5.03
N ARG A 248 10.29 -8.15 4.14
CA ARG A 248 10.83 -6.83 3.74
C ARG A 248 9.82 -5.96 2.99
N PHE A 249 8.87 -6.56 2.28
CA PHE A 249 7.86 -5.86 1.48
C PHE A 249 6.46 -5.85 2.11
N GLY A 250 6.37 -5.98 3.46
CA GLY A 250 5.13 -5.81 4.21
C GLY A 250 4.30 -7.07 4.38
N ASP A 251 4.79 -8.24 3.99
CA ASP A 251 4.21 -9.59 4.16
C ASP A 251 2.74 -9.74 3.67
N THR A 252 2.23 -8.80 2.91
CA THR A 252 0.91 -8.87 2.29
C THR A 252 0.99 -8.63 0.77
N ARG A 253 0.03 -9.21 0.02
CA ARG A 253 -0.13 -8.99 -1.43
C ARG A 253 -0.91 -7.74 -1.75
N TYR A 254 -1.53 -7.14 -0.74
CA TYR A 254 -2.57 -6.12 -0.87
C TYR A 254 -2.10 -4.74 -0.42
N VAL A 255 -0.81 -4.47 -0.60
CA VAL A 255 -0.22 -3.13 -0.42
C VAL A 255 -0.62 -2.26 -1.61
N VAL A 256 -1.02 -1.00 -1.36
CA VAL A 256 -1.50 -0.09 -2.42
C VAL A 256 -0.43 0.30 -3.43
N GLU A 257 0.85 0.33 -3.03
CA GLU A 257 2.00 0.56 -3.93
C GLU A 257 2.94 -0.66 -3.91
N PRO A 258 2.59 -1.75 -4.62
CA PRO A 258 3.34 -2.99 -4.55
C PRO A 258 4.64 -2.96 -5.36
N ASN A 259 5.63 -3.74 -4.93
CA ASN A 259 6.79 -4.09 -5.76
C ASN A 259 6.42 -5.24 -6.70
N VAL A 260 6.44 -4.99 -8.01
CA VAL A 260 5.97 -5.95 -9.05
C VAL A 260 6.88 -7.17 -9.16
N LYS A 261 8.17 -7.02 -8.88
CA LYS A 261 9.19 -8.07 -8.97
C LYS A 261 9.28 -8.87 -7.66
N ASP A 262 9.59 -8.19 -6.56
CA ASP A 262 10.01 -8.83 -5.31
C ASP A 262 8.91 -8.87 -4.24
N GLY A 263 7.81 -8.14 -4.42
CA GLY A 263 6.64 -8.19 -3.54
C GLY A 263 5.96 -9.55 -3.51
N LYS A 264 5.18 -9.81 -2.46
CA LYS A 264 4.42 -11.07 -2.29
C LYS A 264 3.41 -11.25 -3.42
N GLY A 265 3.55 -12.34 -4.18
CA GLY A 265 2.75 -12.58 -5.39
C GLY A 265 3.32 -11.93 -6.67
N GLY A 266 4.52 -11.36 -6.63
CA GLY A 266 5.24 -10.79 -7.77
C GLY A 266 6.00 -11.82 -8.60
N LEU A 267 6.75 -11.33 -9.60
CA LEU A 267 7.48 -12.17 -10.55
C LEU A 267 8.51 -13.10 -9.88
N ARG A 268 9.15 -12.64 -8.80
CA ARG A 268 10.17 -13.45 -8.09
C ARG A 268 9.56 -14.71 -7.45
N ASP A 269 8.31 -14.69 -7.06
CA ASP A 269 7.63 -15.89 -6.56
C ASP A 269 7.44 -16.92 -7.66
N LEU A 270 7.10 -16.48 -8.88
CA LEU A 270 7.05 -17.35 -10.06
C LEU A 270 8.44 -17.92 -10.42
N HIS A 271 9.50 -17.11 -10.35
CA HIS A 271 10.88 -17.56 -10.57
C HIS A 271 11.30 -18.59 -9.51
N SER A 272 10.93 -18.39 -8.25
CA SER A 272 11.22 -19.35 -7.18
C SER A 272 10.57 -20.71 -7.46
N LEU A 273 9.33 -20.72 -7.93
CA LEU A 273 8.65 -21.95 -8.36
C LEU A 273 9.35 -22.61 -9.55
N PHE A 274 9.79 -21.81 -10.52
CA PHE A 274 10.55 -22.28 -11.66
C PHE A 274 11.84 -22.98 -11.21
N TRP A 275 12.65 -22.37 -10.36
CA TRP A 275 13.91 -22.94 -9.88
C TRP A 275 13.69 -24.23 -9.11
N ILE A 276 12.74 -24.24 -8.18
CA ILE A 276 12.36 -25.41 -7.40
C ILE A 276 11.93 -26.56 -8.33
N THR A 277 11.11 -26.26 -9.33
CA THR A 277 10.59 -27.26 -10.26
C THR A 277 11.69 -27.85 -11.12
N LYS A 278 12.58 -27.01 -11.64
CA LYS A 278 13.71 -27.43 -12.46
C LYS A 278 14.67 -28.29 -11.65
N TYR A 279 14.92 -27.91 -10.39
CA TYR A 279 15.81 -28.64 -9.50
C TYR A 279 15.21 -29.96 -8.99
N ALA A 280 14.03 -29.90 -8.39
CA ALA A 280 13.42 -31.04 -7.70
C ALA A 280 12.74 -32.03 -8.64
N TYR A 281 12.04 -31.52 -9.66
CA TYR A 281 11.28 -32.37 -10.59
C TYR A 281 11.94 -32.57 -11.96
N ARG A 282 13.09 -31.89 -12.22
CA ARG A 282 13.77 -31.91 -13.53
C ARG A 282 12.83 -31.58 -14.67
N ALA A 283 11.89 -30.70 -14.45
CA ALA A 283 10.97 -30.24 -15.47
C ALA A 283 11.60 -29.05 -16.20
N ASN A 284 11.61 -29.09 -17.52
CA ASN A 284 12.18 -28.04 -18.35
C ASN A 284 11.13 -27.13 -18.98
N SER A 285 9.85 -27.43 -18.76
CA SER A 285 8.73 -26.67 -19.33
C SER A 285 7.49 -26.76 -18.44
N MET A 286 6.54 -25.82 -18.62
CA MET A 286 5.23 -25.89 -17.97
C MET A 286 4.46 -27.17 -18.39
N ILE A 287 4.66 -27.64 -19.61
CA ILE A 287 4.06 -28.89 -20.11
C ILE A 287 4.56 -30.09 -19.29
N ASP A 288 5.85 -30.10 -18.94
CA ASP A 288 6.40 -31.18 -18.10
C ASP A 288 5.78 -31.22 -16.72
N ILE A 289 5.49 -30.03 -16.15
CA ILE A 289 4.84 -29.88 -14.84
C ILE A 289 3.41 -30.45 -14.87
N VAL A 290 2.68 -30.15 -15.93
CA VAL A 290 1.33 -30.70 -16.14
C VAL A 290 1.39 -32.21 -16.35
N LYS A 291 2.28 -32.71 -17.21
CA LYS A 291 2.46 -34.16 -17.44
C LYS A 291 2.84 -34.92 -16.15
N LYS A 292 3.58 -34.29 -15.25
CA LYS A 292 3.91 -34.88 -13.93
C LYS A 292 2.77 -34.76 -12.90
N GLY A 293 1.61 -34.17 -13.27
CA GLY A 293 0.45 -34.05 -12.39
C GLY A 293 0.59 -33.03 -11.27
N ILE A 294 1.63 -32.21 -11.27
CA ILE A 294 1.88 -31.18 -10.24
C ILE A 294 0.84 -30.05 -10.37
N LEU A 295 0.57 -29.59 -11.60
CA LEU A 295 -0.49 -28.64 -11.94
C LEU A 295 -1.48 -29.28 -12.91
N ARG A 296 -2.76 -28.88 -12.81
CA ARG A 296 -3.77 -29.14 -13.83
C ARG A 296 -3.66 -28.09 -14.96
N ASP A 297 -4.17 -28.40 -16.16
CA ASP A 297 -4.14 -27.45 -17.30
C ASP A 297 -4.72 -26.07 -16.95
N GLY A 298 -5.83 -26.02 -16.23
CA GLY A 298 -6.44 -24.76 -15.80
C GLY A 298 -5.59 -23.95 -14.82
N GLU A 299 -4.78 -24.62 -13.97
CA GLU A 299 -3.85 -23.99 -13.05
C GLU A 299 -2.63 -23.45 -13.81
N ALA A 300 -2.11 -24.22 -14.78
CA ALA A 300 -1.02 -23.79 -15.65
C ALA A 300 -1.40 -22.58 -16.52
N ARG A 301 -2.65 -22.55 -17.06
CA ARG A 301 -3.16 -21.36 -17.76
C ARG A 301 -3.22 -20.12 -16.86
N LYS A 302 -3.68 -20.26 -15.60
CA LYS A 302 -3.70 -19.15 -14.63
C LYS A 302 -2.28 -18.65 -14.35
N PHE A 303 -1.29 -19.56 -14.27
CA PHE A 303 0.13 -19.22 -14.13
C PHE A 303 0.60 -18.34 -15.29
N ALA A 304 0.41 -18.81 -16.52
CA ALA A 304 0.85 -18.10 -17.72
C ALA A 304 0.18 -16.71 -17.84
N LEU A 305 -1.11 -16.60 -17.54
CA LEU A 305 -1.84 -15.32 -17.56
C LEU A 305 -1.34 -14.36 -16.50
N ALA A 306 -1.04 -14.84 -15.29
CA ALA A 306 -0.49 -14.00 -14.22
C ALA A 306 0.93 -13.52 -14.57
N GLN A 307 1.79 -14.40 -15.05
CA GLN A 307 3.15 -14.07 -15.48
C GLN A 307 3.14 -13.03 -16.62
N ARG A 308 2.35 -13.26 -17.66
CA ARG A 308 2.21 -12.31 -18.79
C ARG A 308 1.74 -10.94 -18.34
N PHE A 309 0.73 -10.89 -17.46
CA PHE A 309 0.23 -9.62 -16.92
C PHE A 309 1.28 -8.89 -16.09
N LEU A 310 1.97 -9.58 -15.18
CA LEU A 310 3.00 -8.97 -14.35
C LEU A 310 4.19 -8.47 -15.19
N TRP A 311 4.60 -9.21 -16.22
CA TRP A 311 5.61 -8.73 -17.18
C TRP A 311 5.15 -7.49 -17.93
N THR A 312 3.89 -7.44 -18.37
CA THR A 312 3.33 -6.27 -19.06
C THR A 312 3.36 -5.04 -18.15
N VAL A 313 2.93 -5.17 -16.89
CA VAL A 313 2.98 -4.08 -15.91
C VAL A 313 4.42 -3.62 -15.67
N ARG A 314 5.36 -4.56 -15.49
CA ARG A 314 6.77 -4.25 -15.24
C ARG A 314 7.43 -3.54 -16.42
N CYS A 315 7.15 -3.98 -17.65
CA CYS A 315 7.67 -3.31 -18.84
C CYS A 315 7.14 -1.87 -18.98
N HIS A 316 5.84 -1.65 -18.74
CA HIS A 316 5.28 -0.29 -18.71
C HIS A 316 5.93 0.57 -17.63
N LEU A 317 6.17 0.00 -16.45
CA LEU A 317 6.78 0.70 -15.33
C LEU A 317 8.21 1.15 -15.67
N HIS A 318 9.03 0.24 -16.18
CA HIS A 318 10.39 0.54 -16.60
C HIS A 318 10.46 1.59 -17.73
N LEU A 319 9.61 1.44 -18.76
CA LEU A 319 9.56 2.38 -19.91
C LEU A 319 8.98 3.75 -19.55
N HIS A 320 8.16 3.82 -18.52
CA HIS A 320 7.65 5.08 -18.00
C HIS A 320 8.71 5.82 -17.17
N ALA A 321 9.38 5.09 -16.28
CA ALA A 321 10.38 5.66 -15.38
C ALA A 321 11.75 5.92 -16.06
N ASP A 322 11.96 5.41 -17.27
CA ASP A 322 13.23 5.42 -18.02
C ASP A 322 14.41 4.83 -17.19
N ARG A 323 14.09 3.87 -16.32
CA ARG A 323 15.03 3.19 -15.42
C ARG A 323 14.41 1.88 -14.90
N PRO A 324 15.20 1.00 -14.24
CA PRO A 324 14.66 -0.20 -13.59
C PRO A 324 13.86 0.18 -12.33
N GLU A 325 12.58 0.52 -12.51
CA GLU A 325 11.65 0.83 -11.43
C GLU A 325 10.75 -0.40 -11.16
N GLU A 326 10.66 -0.80 -9.89
CA GLU A 326 9.92 -2.00 -9.49
C GLU A 326 8.69 -1.68 -8.62
N ARG A 327 8.60 -0.44 -8.09
CA ARG A 327 7.47 0.01 -7.27
C ARG A 327 6.38 0.59 -8.16
N LEU A 328 5.22 -0.02 -8.12
CA LEU A 328 4.02 0.46 -8.81
C LEU A 328 3.33 1.51 -7.92
N ASP A 329 3.88 2.72 -7.93
CA ASP A 329 3.35 3.85 -7.17
C ASP A 329 2.07 4.43 -7.80
N PHE A 330 1.42 5.36 -7.10
CA PHE A 330 0.16 5.94 -7.54
C PHE A 330 0.26 6.65 -8.89
N GLU A 331 1.39 7.30 -9.19
CA GLU A 331 1.62 7.98 -10.47
C GLU A 331 1.68 6.97 -11.61
N ALA A 332 2.49 5.94 -11.46
CA ALA A 332 2.59 4.86 -12.43
C ALA A 332 1.25 4.14 -12.65
N GLN A 333 0.48 3.93 -11.57
CA GLN A 333 -0.86 3.33 -11.64
C GLN A 333 -1.80 4.16 -12.53
N MET A 334 -1.83 5.49 -12.37
CA MET A 334 -2.68 6.39 -13.17
C MET A 334 -2.29 6.38 -14.65
N ILE A 335 -1.00 6.26 -14.95
CA ILE A 335 -0.48 6.28 -16.33
C ILE A 335 -0.66 4.91 -17.00
N ILE A 336 -0.42 3.83 -16.27
CA ILE A 336 -0.47 2.47 -16.84
C ILE A 336 -1.89 1.98 -17.03
N ALA A 337 -2.83 2.32 -16.13
CA ALA A 337 -4.21 1.85 -16.21
C ALA A 337 -4.89 2.17 -17.57
N PRO A 338 -4.91 3.42 -18.07
CA PRO A 338 -5.50 3.72 -19.38
C PRO A 338 -4.73 3.07 -20.54
N ARG A 339 -3.39 2.96 -20.46
CA ARG A 339 -2.59 2.27 -21.48
C ARG A 339 -2.98 0.79 -21.62
N LEU A 340 -3.42 0.16 -20.53
CA LEU A 340 -3.92 -1.21 -20.51
C LEU A 340 -5.43 -1.31 -20.77
N GLY A 341 -6.10 -0.22 -21.16
CA GLY A 341 -7.52 -0.18 -21.52
C GLY A 341 -8.49 -0.21 -20.32
N PHE A 342 -8.02 0.14 -19.11
CA PHE A 342 -8.90 0.25 -17.94
C PHE A 342 -9.54 1.64 -17.89
N ALA A 343 -10.83 1.71 -18.21
CA ALA A 343 -11.66 2.92 -18.12
C ALA A 343 -12.56 2.87 -16.87
N ASP A 344 -13.09 4.02 -16.46
CA ASP A 344 -14.06 4.14 -15.39
C ASP A 344 -15.36 3.39 -15.74
N ARG A 345 -15.86 2.59 -14.82
CA ARG A 345 -17.08 1.80 -15.04
C ARG A 345 -17.70 1.36 -13.71
N GLY A 346 -19.03 1.51 -13.60
CA GLY A 346 -19.77 0.94 -12.46
C GLY A 346 -19.39 1.52 -11.11
N GLY A 347 -19.08 2.82 -11.05
CA GLY A 347 -18.67 3.49 -9.82
C GLY A 347 -17.20 3.31 -9.40
N LEU A 348 -16.42 2.50 -10.17
CA LEU A 348 -14.99 2.30 -9.95
C LEU A 348 -14.18 3.05 -11.01
N ARG A 349 -13.11 3.71 -10.58
CA ARG A 349 -12.13 4.34 -11.48
C ARG A 349 -11.35 3.28 -12.28
N GLY A 350 -10.87 3.64 -13.47
CA GLY A 350 -10.04 2.76 -14.27
C GLY A 350 -8.81 2.24 -13.51
N VAL A 351 -8.16 3.09 -12.74
CA VAL A 351 -7.01 2.74 -11.91
C VAL A 351 -7.38 1.70 -10.82
N GLU A 352 -8.52 1.82 -10.18
CA GLU A 352 -8.99 0.85 -9.17
C GLU A 352 -9.29 -0.52 -9.81
N ARG A 353 -9.86 -0.51 -11.01
CA ARG A 353 -10.10 -1.73 -11.81
C ARG A 353 -8.80 -2.39 -12.26
N PHE A 354 -7.81 -1.60 -12.66
CA PHE A 354 -6.46 -2.07 -12.97
C PHE A 354 -5.81 -2.72 -11.75
N MET A 355 -5.80 -2.04 -10.60
CA MET A 355 -5.21 -2.56 -9.37
C MET A 355 -5.94 -3.80 -8.85
N LYS A 356 -7.27 -3.85 -8.96
CA LYS A 356 -8.02 -5.09 -8.68
C LYS A 356 -7.53 -6.26 -9.55
N ARG A 357 -7.28 -6.03 -10.84
CA ARG A 357 -6.70 -7.05 -11.73
C ARG A 357 -5.31 -7.47 -11.28
N TYR A 358 -4.48 -6.51 -10.84
CA TYR A 358 -3.14 -6.75 -10.30
C TYR A 358 -3.20 -7.65 -9.06
N TYR A 359 -4.01 -7.31 -8.06
CA TYR A 359 -4.11 -8.11 -6.83
C TYR A 359 -4.68 -9.52 -7.08
N LEU A 360 -5.60 -9.66 -8.02
CA LEU A 360 -6.09 -10.98 -8.43
C LEU A 360 -4.99 -11.81 -9.10
N ALA A 361 -4.11 -11.19 -9.89
CA ALA A 361 -2.94 -11.87 -10.44
C ALA A 361 -1.97 -12.30 -9.34
N ALA A 362 -1.63 -11.41 -8.40
CA ALA A 362 -0.78 -11.71 -7.25
C ALA A 362 -1.37 -12.82 -6.34
N ARG A 363 -2.68 -12.84 -6.14
CA ARG A 363 -3.37 -13.92 -5.43
C ARG A 363 -3.26 -15.25 -6.16
N ASN A 364 -3.41 -15.26 -7.50
CA ASN A 364 -3.23 -16.47 -8.29
C ASN A 364 -1.80 -17.02 -8.15
N VAL A 365 -0.78 -16.17 -8.21
CA VAL A 365 0.62 -16.57 -7.97
C VAL A 365 0.78 -17.21 -6.58
N GLY A 366 0.22 -16.60 -5.54
CA GLY A 366 0.26 -17.16 -4.19
C GLY A 366 -0.45 -18.52 -4.05
N ASN A 367 -1.57 -18.70 -4.71
CA ASN A 367 -2.29 -19.97 -4.72
C ASN A 367 -1.47 -21.07 -5.41
N LEU A 368 -0.85 -20.74 -6.54
CA LEU A 368 0.02 -21.65 -7.26
C LEU A 368 1.25 -22.05 -6.43
N THR A 369 1.85 -21.11 -5.72
CA THR A 369 2.96 -21.39 -4.80
C THR A 369 2.55 -22.41 -3.73
N ARG A 370 1.36 -22.27 -3.16
CA ARG A 370 0.83 -23.24 -2.18
C ARG A 370 0.62 -24.62 -2.78
N ILE A 371 0.09 -24.70 -4.01
CA ILE A 371 -0.10 -25.97 -4.72
C ILE A 371 1.23 -26.68 -4.91
N PHE A 372 2.26 -25.97 -5.33
CA PHE A 372 3.61 -26.51 -5.48
C PHE A 372 4.20 -27.00 -4.17
N CYS A 373 4.10 -26.21 -3.09
CA CYS A 373 4.58 -26.61 -1.78
C CYS A 373 3.89 -27.91 -1.31
N ALA A 374 2.58 -28.02 -1.56
CA ALA A 374 1.81 -29.22 -1.22
C ALA A 374 2.29 -30.47 -1.97
N ALA A 375 2.51 -30.33 -3.28
CA ALA A 375 3.02 -31.43 -4.09
C ALA A 375 4.40 -31.92 -3.61
N MET A 376 5.29 -30.95 -3.33
CA MET A 376 6.65 -31.27 -2.85
C MET A 376 6.64 -31.96 -1.48
N GLU A 377 5.83 -31.48 -0.53
CA GLU A 377 5.71 -32.15 0.78
C GLU A 377 5.22 -33.59 0.62
N THR A 378 4.28 -33.82 -0.29
CA THR A 378 3.74 -35.15 -0.53
C THR A 378 4.81 -36.07 -1.17
N ASP A 379 5.58 -35.58 -2.14
CA ASP A 379 6.50 -36.39 -2.92
C ASP A 379 7.83 -36.63 -2.18
N PHE A 380 8.35 -35.66 -1.43
CA PHE A 380 9.68 -35.74 -0.85
C PHE A 380 9.68 -36.12 0.65
N ARG A 381 8.60 -35.86 1.43
CA ARG A 381 8.50 -36.33 2.81
C ARG A 381 8.19 -37.82 2.96
N LYS A 382 7.49 -38.43 2.01
CA LYS A 382 7.29 -39.89 2.03
C LYS A 382 8.60 -40.66 2.12
N SER A 383 9.67 -40.10 1.61
CA SER A 383 11.02 -40.69 1.68
C SER A 383 11.67 -40.61 3.08
N LEU A 384 11.23 -39.76 3.96
CA LEU A 384 11.80 -39.53 5.30
C LEU A 384 10.98 -40.16 6.44
N ILE A 385 9.70 -40.45 6.22
CA ILE A 385 8.77 -40.96 7.25
C ILE A 385 9.10 -42.42 7.62
N ASN A 386 9.83 -43.16 6.81
CA ASN A 386 10.21 -44.54 7.16
C ASN A 386 11.20 -44.63 8.34
N TRP A 387 11.56 -43.56 9.03
CA TRP A 387 12.56 -43.59 10.10
C TRP A 387 12.25 -42.77 11.37
N ARG A 388 10.99 -42.36 11.63
CA ARG A 388 10.61 -41.74 12.91
C ARG A 388 9.51 -42.57 13.60
N PRO A 389 9.70 -42.90 14.91
CA PRO A 389 8.72 -43.62 15.69
C PRO A 389 7.44 -42.82 15.90
N ASP A 390 6.30 -43.48 16.08
CA ASP A 390 4.93 -43.03 16.23
C ASP A 390 4.63 -42.05 17.40
N PHE A 391 5.44 -41.06 17.69
CA PHE A 391 5.20 -40.06 18.73
C PHE A 391 4.42 -38.84 18.26
N LEU A 392 3.97 -38.79 17.04
CA LEU A 392 3.09 -37.72 16.55
C LEU A 392 1.63 -38.18 16.76
N ARG A 393 1.01 -37.68 17.84
CA ARG A 393 -0.42 -37.87 18.14
C ARG A 393 -1.23 -37.44 16.90
N THR A 394 -1.74 -38.39 16.14
CA THR A 394 -2.79 -38.21 15.16
C THR A 394 -4.09 -38.07 15.96
N HIS A 395 -4.68 -36.88 15.95
CA HIS A 395 -6.06 -36.72 16.42
C HIS A 395 -6.98 -37.01 15.24
N GLU A 396 -7.66 -38.10 15.29
CA GLU A 396 -8.75 -38.41 14.34
C GLU A 396 -9.96 -37.57 14.69
N LEU A 397 -10.40 -36.76 13.74
CA LEU A 397 -11.57 -35.89 13.79
C LEU A 397 -12.37 -36.16 12.52
N ASP A 398 -13.09 -37.28 12.49
CA ASP A 398 -13.79 -37.72 11.28
C ASP A 398 -14.61 -36.60 10.61
N PRO A 399 -14.37 -36.29 9.36
CA PRO A 399 -13.46 -36.87 8.34
C PRO A 399 -12.06 -36.24 8.23
N PHE A 400 -11.68 -35.40 9.16
CA PHE A 400 -10.40 -34.72 9.21
C PHE A 400 -9.45 -35.45 10.18
N HIS A 401 -8.15 -35.24 9.98
CA HIS A 401 -7.14 -35.63 10.97
C HIS A 401 -6.06 -34.56 11.07
N ILE A 402 -5.48 -34.42 12.24
CA ILE A 402 -4.38 -33.49 12.49
C ILE A 402 -3.08 -34.30 12.51
N GLU A 403 -2.20 -34.02 11.56
CA GLU A 403 -0.90 -34.61 11.45
C GLU A 403 0.17 -33.51 11.51
N SER A 404 1.11 -33.61 12.45
CA SER A 404 2.18 -32.61 12.61
C SER A 404 1.67 -31.16 12.76
N GLY A 405 0.58 -30.95 13.49
CA GLY A 405 -0.02 -29.63 13.70
C GLY A 405 -0.77 -29.08 12.48
N ARG A 406 -1.11 -29.93 11.52
CA ARG A 406 -1.83 -29.54 10.30
C ARG A 406 -3.05 -30.39 10.05
N VAL A 407 -4.18 -29.74 9.75
CA VAL A 407 -5.43 -30.43 9.40
C VAL A 407 -5.34 -30.97 7.98
N ARG A 408 -5.55 -32.26 7.82
CA ARG A 408 -5.57 -33.00 6.55
C ARG A 408 -6.96 -33.55 6.27
N LEU A 409 -7.28 -33.61 4.97
CA LEU A 409 -8.40 -34.34 4.42
C LEU A 409 -7.89 -35.32 3.36
N VAL A 410 -8.28 -36.57 3.39
CA VAL A 410 -7.80 -37.57 2.42
C VAL A 410 -8.67 -37.58 1.18
N ASP A 411 -9.98 -37.47 1.30
CA ASP A 411 -10.92 -37.58 0.21
C ASP A 411 -11.45 -36.24 -0.32
N GLU A 412 -11.26 -35.94 -1.59
CA GLU A 412 -11.78 -34.73 -2.25
C GLU A 412 -13.32 -34.79 -2.45
N ALA A 413 -13.90 -35.96 -2.52
CA ALA A 413 -15.34 -36.17 -2.74
C ALA A 413 -16.16 -35.59 -1.57
N LEU A 414 -15.64 -35.63 -0.36
CA LEU A 414 -16.30 -35.14 0.84
C LEU A 414 -16.72 -33.67 0.78
N PHE A 415 -15.95 -32.82 0.08
CA PHE A 415 -16.33 -31.41 -0.08
C PHE A 415 -17.46 -31.19 -1.11
N ARG A 416 -17.70 -32.13 -2.00
CA ARG A 416 -18.80 -32.08 -2.96
C ARG A 416 -20.08 -32.63 -2.35
N ASP A 417 -19.95 -33.71 -1.58
CA ASP A 417 -21.09 -34.43 -0.97
C ASP A 417 -21.65 -33.67 0.23
N ALA A 418 -20.78 -33.02 1.01
CA ALA A 418 -21.13 -32.19 2.14
C ALA A 418 -20.38 -30.85 2.12
N PRO A 419 -20.83 -29.84 1.35
CA PRO A 419 -20.13 -28.56 1.19
C PRO A 419 -19.90 -27.75 2.48
N VAL A 420 -20.71 -27.97 3.52
CA VAL A 420 -20.52 -27.40 4.87
C VAL A 420 -19.14 -27.73 5.44
N ARG A 421 -18.58 -28.89 5.08
CA ARG A 421 -17.22 -29.32 5.46
C ARG A 421 -16.12 -28.35 4.99
N LEU A 422 -16.39 -27.54 3.97
CA LEU A 422 -15.46 -26.48 3.54
C LEU A 422 -15.29 -25.38 4.60
N ILE A 423 -16.31 -25.13 5.41
CA ILE A 423 -16.25 -24.16 6.51
C ILE A 423 -15.78 -24.84 7.80
N GLU A 424 -16.27 -26.05 8.05
CA GLU A 424 -15.90 -26.86 9.22
C GLU A 424 -14.38 -27.08 9.32
N LEU A 425 -13.69 -27.31 8.20
CA LEU A 425 -12.23 -27.41 8.12
C LEU A 425 -11.54 -26.26 8.85
N PHE A 426 -11.98 -25.02 8.61
CA PHE A 426 -11.39 -23.83 9.20
C PHE A 426 -11.74 -23.66 10.68
N SER A 427 -12.95 -24.08 11.08
CA SER A 427 -13.35 -24.14 12.50
C SER A 427 -12.48 -25.12 13.29
N ILE A 428 -12.22 -26.30 12.72
CA ILE A 428 -11.34 -27.30 13.33
C ILE A 428 -9.90 -26.78 13.42
N ALA A 429 -9.38 -26.19 12.33
CA ALA A 429 -8.05 -25.60 12.33
C ALA A 429 -7.89 -24.54 13.43
N GLN A 430 -8.90 -23.69 13.63
CA GLN A 430 -8.91 -22.68 14.69
C GLN A 430 -9.02 -23.30 16.10
N LYS A 431 -9.94 -24.22 16.30
CA LYS A 431 -10.17 -24.87 17.62
C LYS A 431 -8.91 -25.57 18.14
N HIS A 432 -8.15 -26.19 17.24
CA HIS A 432 -6.94 -26.95 17.58
C HIS A 432 -5.64 -26.18 17.39
N ASP A 433 -5.71 -24.87 17.05
CA ASP A 433 -4.56 -24.00 16.70
C ASP A 433 -3.63 -24.67 15.68
N ALA A 434 -4.22 -25.37 14.73
CA ALA A 434 -3.53 -26.09 13.67
C ALA A 434 -3.55 -25.29 12.35
N ASP A 435 -2.55 -25.50 11.53
CA ASP A 435 -2.57 -25.01 10.16
C ASP A 435 -3.38 -25.97 9.27
N VAL A 436 -3.81 -25.49 8.11
CA VAL A 436 -4.39 -26.36 7.10
C VAL A 436 -3.31 -26.86 6.16
N HIS A 437 -3.24 -28.18 5.97
CA HIS A 437 -2.24 -28.77 5.08
C HIS A 437 -2.41 -28.23 3.65
N PRO A 438 -1.32 -27.88 2.93
CA PRO A 438 -1.40 -27.30 1.60
C PRO A 438 -2.18 -28.13 0.57
N SER A 439 -2.10 -29.47 0.65
CA SER A 439 -2.91 -30.35 -0.21
C SER A 439 -4.40 -30.27 0.08
N THR A 440 -4.79 -30.06 1.34
CA THR A 440 -6.18 -29.82 1.74
C THR A 440 -6.67 -28.49 1.20
N LEU A 441 -5.87 -27.41 1.28
CA LEU A 441 -6.20 -26.10 0.69
C LEU A 441 -6.33 -26.17 -0.83
N GLN A 442 -5.50 -26.98 -1.49
CA GLN A 442 -5.63 -27.23 -2.93
C GLN A 442 -7.00 -27.85 -3.26
N ARG A 443 -7.43 -28.86 -2.48
CA ARG A 443 -8.73 -29.52 -2.63
C ARG A 443 -9.88 -28.55 -2.36
N VAL A 444 -9.76 -27.72 -1.31
CA VAL A 444 -10.71 -26.63 -1.01
C VAL A 444 -10.87 -25.72 -2.23
N THR A 445 -9.76 -25.24 -2.79
CA THR A 445 -9.79 -24.34 -3.97
C THR A 445 -10.46 -24.98 -5.18
N ARG A 446 -10.29 -26.30 -5.36
CA ARG A 446 -10.92 -27.06 -6.45
C ARG A 446 -12.41 -27.33 -6.22
N ALA A 447 -12.85 -27.37 -4.95
CA ALA A 447 -14.23 -27.64 -4.55
C ALA A 447 -15.08 -26.36 -4.32
N LEU A 448 -14.56 -25.17 -4.57
CA LEU A 448 -15.26 -23.91 -4.32
C LEU A 448 -16.61 -23.78 -5.05
N SER A 449 -16.81 -24.46 -6.17
CA SER A 449 -18.08 -24.48 -6.90
C SER A 449 -19.20 -25.15 -6.11
N ALA A 450 -18.89 -26.00 -5.12
CA ALA A 450 -19.87 -26.66 -4.26
C ALA A 450 -20.51 -25.69 -3.23
N LEU A 451 -19.89 -24.56 -2.92
CA LEU A 451 -20.48 -23.50 -2.09
C LEU A 451 -21.55 -22.73 -2.89
N ASP A 452 -22.72 -23.32 -2.99
CA ASP A 452 -23.91 -22.77 -3.65
C ASP A 452 -24.82 -21.97 -2.69
N SER A 453 -26.03 -21.58 -3.14
CA SER A 453 -27.00 -20.86 -2.30
C SER A 453 -27.48 -21.72 -1.12
N LYS A 454 -27.71 -23.04 -1.34
CA LYS A 454 -28.17 -23.92 -0.28
C LYS A 454 -27.17 -24.00 0.87
N THR A 455 -25.89 -24.13 0.54
CA THR A 455 -24.81 -24.15 1.55
C THR A 455 -24.68 -22.81 2.28
N ARG A 456 -24.91 -21.69 1.58
CA ARG A 456 -24.89 -20.35 2.22
C ARG A 456 -26.03 -20.15 3.20
N ASP A 457 -27.19 -20.75 2.93
CA ASP A 457 -28.39 -20.63 3.77
C ASP A 457 -28.46 -21.75 4.84
N ASP A 458 -27.51 -22.68 4.83
CA ASP A 458 -27.41 -23.77 5.82
C ASP A 458 -27.09 -23.24 7.20
N ALA A 459 -27.90 -23.59 8.20
CA ALA A 459 -27.78 -23.11 9.57
C ALA A 459 -26.45 -23.53 10.23
N GLN A 460 -25.97 -24.76 9.97
CA GLN A 460 -24.71 -25.25 10.52
C GLN A 460 -23.52 -24.49 9.91
N ALA A 461 -23.54 -24.24 8.60
CA ALA A 461 -22.51 -23.46 7.93
C ALA A 461 -22.42 -22.03 8.46
N ASN A 462 -23.56 -21.40 8.69
CA ASN A 462 -23.63 -20.04 9.25
C ASN A 462 -23.16 -20.00 10.71
N GLN A 463 -23.55 -20.97 11.54
CA GLN A 463 -23.08 -21.07 12.92
C GLN A 463 -21.57 -21.29 13.00
N LEU A 464 -21.01 -22.19 12.18
CA LEU A 464 -19.56 -22.41 12.10
C LEU A 464 -18.82 -21.16 11.68
N PHE A 465 -19.33 -20.40 10.72
CA PHE A 465 -18.73 -19.14 10.28
C PHE A 465 -18.76 -18.08 11.40
N LEU A 466 -19.89 -17.94 12.10
CA LEU A 466 -20.01 -17.01 13.22
C LEU A 466 -19.07 -17.40 14.37
N ASP A 467 -18.94 -18.70 14.66
CA ASP A 467 -18.00 -19.22 15.67
C ASP A 467 -16.54 -18.89 15.30
N ILE A 468 -16.17 -18.99 14.00
CA ILE A 468 -14.84 -18.61 13.51
C ILE A 468 -14.61 -17.10 13.70
N LEU A 469 -15.57 -16.27 13.31
CA LEU A 469 -15.47 -14.81 13.38
C LEU A 469 -15.34 -14.33 14.83
N THR A 470 -16.12 -14.91 15.72
CA THR A 470 -16.20 -14.50 17.13
C THR A 470 -15.28 -15.31 18.06
N SER A 471 -14.39 -16.12 17.50
CA SER A 471 -13.46 -16.95 18.28
C SER A 471 -12.49 -16.12 19.11
N ARG A 472 -12.17 -16.60 20.31
CA ARG A 472 -11.09 -16.06 21.14
C ARG A 472 -9.69 -16.54 20.71
N LYS A 473 -9.60 -17.36 19.66
CA LYS A 473 -8.34 -17.89 19.10
C LYS A 473 -8.08 -17.25 17.72
N ASN A 474 -7.47 -16.07 17.71
CA ASN A 474 -7.01 -15.34 16.54
C ASN A 474 -7.91 -15.48 15.28
N PRO A 475 -9.08 -14.83 15.23
CA PRO A 475 -10.00 -14.95 14.11
C PRO A 475 -9.40 -14.41 12.78
N GLU A 476 -8.53 -13.39 12.84
CA GLU A 476 -7.89 -12.83 11.65
C GLU A 476 -7.12 -13.89 10.84
N ARG A 477 -6.31 -14.73 11.50
CA ARG A 477 -5.50 -15.76 10.85
C ARG A 477 -6.37 -16.71 10.00
N VAL A 478 -7.47 -17.16 10.57
CA VAL A 478 -8.34 -18.15 9.91
C VAL A 478 -9.17 -17.49 8.80
N LEU A 479 -9.75 -16.33 9.07
CA LEU A 479 -10.50 -15.57 8.06
C LEU A 479 -9.61 -15.16 6.87
N ARG A 480 -8.36 -14.80 7.12
CA ARG A 480 -7.37 -14.55 6.06
C ARG A 480 -7.14 -15.79 5.20
N LEU A 481 -7.00 -16.95 5.81
CA LEU A 481 -6.83 -18.21 5.08
C LEU A 481 -8.08 -18.56 4.26
N MET A 482 -9.29 -18.32 4.81
CA MET A 482 -10.57 -18.47 4.09
C MET A 482 -10.65 -17.48 2.90
N ASN A 483 -10.21 -16.23 3.06
CA ASN A 483 -10.17 -15.24 1.98
C ASN A 483 -9.18 -15.66 0.88
N GLU A 484 -7.97 -16.03 1.25
CA GLU A 484 -6.94 -16.48 0.32
C GLU A 484 -7.34 -17.75 -0.45
N SER A 485 -8.04 -18.70 0.19
CA SER A 485 -8.54 -19.92 -0.47
C SER A 485 -9.76 -19.67 -1.36
N GLY A 486 -10.44 -18.53 -1.19
CA GLY A 486 -11.65 -18.14 -1.93
C GLY A 486 -12.95 -18.60 -1.29
N VAL A 487 -12.90 -19.31 -0.16
CA VAL A 487 -14.09 -19.77 0.60
C VAL A 487 -14.90 -18.57 1.08
N PHE A 488 -14.22 -17.57 1.66
CA PHE A 488 -14.90 -16.43 2.27
C PHE A 488 -15.80 -15.70 1.28
N GLY A 489 -15.26 -15.25 0.14
CA GLY A 489 -16.02 -14.51 -0.86
C GLY A 489 -17.09 -15.37 -1.58
N ARG A 490 -17.00 -16.71 -1.51
CA ARG A 490 -18.05 -17.61 -2.01
C ARG A 490 -19.16 -17.80 -0.99
N PHE A 491 -18.83 -17.89 0.29
CA PHE A 491 -19.80 -18.04 1.39
C PHE A 491 -20.54 -16.72 1.65
N LEU A 492 -19.83 -15.60 1.64
CA LEU A 492 -20.39 -14.26 1.75
C LEU A 492 -20.14 -13.47 0.44
N PRO A 493 -21.08 -13.52 -0.53
CA PRO A 493 -20.88 -12.91 -1.86
C PRO A 493 -20.63 -11.40 -1.81
N ASP A 494 -21.22 -10.69 -0.84
CA ASP A 494 -21.00 -9.26 -0.64
C ASP A 494 -19.55 -8.97 -0.26
N PHE A 495 -18.95 -9.78 0.61
CA PHE A 495 -17.52 -9.73 0.88
C PHE A 495 -16.68 -10.06 -0.37
N GLY A 496 -17.13 -11.00 -1.18
CA GLY A 496 -16.50 -11.34 -2.46
C GLY A 496 -16.37 -10.16 -3.43
N ARG A 497 -17.25 -9.16 -3.33
CA ARG A 497 -17.21 -7.94 -4.18
C ARG A 497 -16.09 -6.99 -3.77
N ILE A 498 -15.78 -6.92 -2.47
CA ILE A 498 -14.72 -6.04 -1.93
C ILE A 498 -13.34 -6.71 -1.93
N VAL A 499 -13.25 -8.01 -2.24
CA VAL A 499 -11.98 -8.72 -2.35
C VAL A 499 -11.09 -8.08 -3.40
N ALA A 500 -9.86 -7.78 -3.02
CA ALA A 500 -8.86 -7.11 -3.86
C ALA A 500 -9.32 -5.73 -4.37
N MET A 501 -10.26 -5.08 -3.70
CA MET A 501 -10.70 -3.73 -4.02
C MET A 501 -9.80 -2.73 -3.33
N MET A 502 -9.23 -1.81 -4.08
CA MET A 502 -8.47 -0.66 -3.59
C MET A 502 -9.33 0.60 -3.66
N GLN A 503 -9.21 1.46 -2.69
CA GLN A 503 -9.59 2.86 -2.80
C GLN A 503 -8.36 3.64 -3.27
N PHE A 504 -8.54 4.42 -4.34
CA PHE A 504 -7.44 5.20 -4.89
C PHE A 504 -7.33 6.53 -4.13
N ASP A 505 -6.71 6.46 -2.95
CA ASP A 505 -6.34 7.58 -2.10
C ASP A 505 -5.02 7.27 -1.37
N MET A 506 -4.32 8.29 -0.88
CA MET A 506 -3.06 8.13 -0.16
C MET A 506 -3.25 7.81 1.34
N TYR A 507 -4.48 7.74 1.81
CA TYR A 507 -4.80 7.48 3.21
C TYR A 507 -4.79 5.99 3.55
N HIS A 508 -5.36 5.15 2.68
CA HIS A 508 -5.45 3.71 2.89
C HIS A 508 -4.19 2.99 2.41
N SER A 509 -3.64 2.16 3.30
CA SER A 509 -2.44 1.35 2.99
C SER A 509 -2.77 -0.03 2.41
N TYR A 510 -4.02 -0.46 2.48
CA TYR A 510 -4.47 -1.82 2.15
C TYR A 510 -5.74 -1.83 1.30
N THR A 511 -6.03 -2.98 0.66
CA THR A 511 -7.34 -3.23 0.04
C THR A 511 -8.43 -3.36 1.09
N VAL A 512 -9.70 -3.13 0.69
CA VAL A 512 -10.85 -3.12 1.60
C VAL A 512 -11.01 -4.44 2.37
N ASP A 513 -10.83 -5.58 1.70
CA ASP A 513 -10.87 -6.90 2.35
C ASP A 513 -9.71 -7.10 3.35
N GLU A 514 -8.50 -6.67 3.01
CA GLU A 514 -7.34 -6.75 3.90
C GLU A 514 -7.50 -5.82 5.12
N HIS A 515 -8.01 -4.60 4.91
CA HIS A 515 -8.37 -3.66 5.96
C HIS A 515 -9.36 -4.28 6.94
N THR A 516 -10.46 -4.85 6.43
CA THR A 516 -11.48 -5.51 7.27
C THR A 516 -10.89 -6.65 8.10
N LEU A 517 -10.04 -7.51 7.51
CA LEU A 517 -9.39 -8.59 8.24
C LEU A 517 -8.44 -8.09 9.33
N LYS A 518 -7.67 -7.03 9.05
CA LYS A 518 -6.80 -6.38 10.05
C LYS A 518 -7.62 -5.74 11.16
N ALA A 519 -8.75 -5.08 10.83
CA ALA A 519 -9.64 -4.48 11.82
C ALA A 519 -10.19 -5.53 12.81
N ILE A 520 -10.56 -6.72 12.31
CA ILE A 520 -10.96 -7.84 13.16
C ILE A 520 -9.79 -8.32 14.05
N GLY A 521 -8.56 -8.36 13.52
CA GLY A 521 -7.38 -8.71 14.30
C GLY A 521 -7.06 -7.69 15.40
N ILE A 522 -7.23 -6.40 15.11
CA ILE A 522 -7.05 -5.31 16.07
C ILE A 522 -8.15 -5.37 17.15
N LEU A 523 -9.40 -5.60 16.74
CA LEU A 523 -10.51 -5.80 17.67
C LEU A 523 -10.22 -6.97 18.64
N HIS A 524 -9.72 -8.07 18.11
CA HIS A 524 -9.28 -9.21 18.94
C HIS A 524 -8.11 -8.84 19.87
N GLY A 525 -7.15 -8.03 19.40
CA GLY A 525 -6.05 -7.51 20.22
C GLY A 525 -6.51 -6.58 21.35
N ILE A 526 -7.56 -5.78 21.13
CA ILE A 526 -8.22 -4.97 22.16
C ILE A 526 -8.89 -5.89 23.19
N GLU A 527 -9.67 -6.87 22.74
CA GLU A 527 -10.38 -7.81 23.60
C GLU A 527 -9.44 -8.63 24.50
N THR A 528 -8.31 -9.08 23.97
CA THR A 528 -7.32 -9.87 24.74
C THR A 528 -6.39 -9.03 25.60
N GLY A 529 -6.48 -7.69 25.52
CA GLY A 529 -5.63 -6.77 26.26
C GLY A 529 -4.22 -6.58 25.64
N ALA A 530 -3.93 -7.23 24.52
CA ALA A 530 -2.63 -7.10 23.84
C ALA A 530 -2.36 -5.65 23.36
N LEU A 531 -3.41 -4.85 23.19
CA LEU A 531 -3.33 -3.46 22.75
C LEU A 531 -3.62 -2.44 23.88
N ARG A 532 -3.54 -2.83 25.14
CA ARG A 532 -3.84 -1.96 26.30
C ARG A 532 -3.04 -0.65 26.29
N GLN A 533 -1.75 -0.70 25.96
CA GLN A 533 -0.92 0.52 25.90
C GLN A 533 -1.29 1.41 24.72
N ALA A 534 -1.69 0.83 23.61
CA ALA A 534 -1.93 1.55 22.37
C ALA A 534 -3.40 2.00 22.19
N ALA A 535 -4.33 1.41 22.93
CA ALA A 535 -5.76 1.74 22.92
C ALA A 535 -6.35 1.51 24.33
N PRO A 536 -5.93 2.30 25.35
CA PRO A 536 -6.27 2.03 26.75
C PRO A 536 -7.77 2.06 27.00
N VAL A 537 -8.50 3.12 26.59
CA VAL A 537 -9.94 3.26 26.85
C VAL A 537 -10.75 2.17 26.13
N ALA A 538 -10.43 1.86 24.87
CA ALA A 538 -11.13 0.78 24.17
C ALA A 538 -10.91 -0.58 24.83
N THR A 539 -9.72 -0.83 25.39
CA THR A 539 -9.39 -2.06 26.13
C THR A 539 -10.09 -2.10 27.49
N GLU A 540 -10.27 -0.96 28.14
CA GLU A 540 -10.95 -0.83 29.42
C GLU A 540 -12.45 -1.11 29.30
N VAL A 541 -13.11 -0.55 28.29
CA VAL A 541 -14.57 -0.70 28.10
C VAL A 541 -14.95 -2.04 27.45
N MET A 542 -14.04 -2.72 26.78
CA MET A 542 -14.33 -3.96 26.04
C MET A 542 -14.98 -5.07 26.91
N PRO A 543 -14.55 -5.33 28.16
CA PRO A 543 -15.20 -6.31 29.03
C PRO A 543 -16.64 -5.97 29.43
N GLU A 544 -17.03 -4.68 29.35
CA GLU A 544 -18.36 -4.21 29.71
C GLU A 544 -19.37 -4.29 28.56
N ILE A 545 -18.92 -4.66 27.36
CA ILE A 545 -19.76 -4.77 26.16
C ILE A 545 -20.61 -6.04 26.24
N GLY A 546 -21.93 -5.88 26.28
CA GLY A 546 -22.89 -6.97 26.27
C GLY A 546 -23.05 -7.63 24.88
N SER A 547 -23.04 -6.82 23.83
CA SER A 547 -23.32 -7.25 22.45
C SER A 547 -22.04 -7.60 21.66
N ARG A 548 -21.17 -8.44 22.23
CA ARG A 548 -19.88 -8.83 21.63
C ARG A 548 -20.01 -9.40 20.22
N ARG A 549 -21.01 -10.28 19.98
CA ARG A 549 -21.23 -10.88 18.65
C ARG A 549 -21.57 -9.81 17.61
N ALA A 550 -22.46 -8.89 17.98
CA ALA A 550 -22.83 -7.78 17.11
C ALA A 550 -21.63 -6.90 16.74
N LEU A 551 -20.71 -6.64 17.67
CA LEU A 551 -19.50 -5.86 17.40
C LEU A 551 -18.60 -6.53 16.36
N TYR A 552 -18.33 -7.84 16.46
CA TYR A 552 -17.52 -8.56 15.48
C TYR A 552 -18.18 -8.62 14.09
N VAL A 553 -19.51 -8.81 14.04
CA VAL A 553 -20.24 -8.82 12.78
C VAL A 553 -20.30 -7.41 12.17
N ALA A 554 -20.48 -6.36 12.98
CA ALA A 554 -20.40 -4.99 12.52
C ALA A 554 -19.00 -4.66 11.96
N MET A 555 -17.92 -5.07 12.62
CA MET A 555 -16.56 -4.92 12.14
C MET A 555 -16.33 -5.64 10.80
N LEU A 556 -16.92 -6.82 10.62
CA LEU A 556 -16.84 -7.54 9.34
C LEU A 556 -17.57 -6.79 8.23
N LEU A 557 -18.70 -6.16 8.52
CA LEU A 557 -19.62 -5.60 7.52
C LEU A 557 -19.51 -4.08 7.34
N HIS A 558 -18.73 -3.33 8.17
CA HIS A 558 -18.72 -1.86 8.15
C HIS A 558 -18.44 -1.26 6.76
N ASP A 559 -17.55 -1.90 6.00
CA ASP A 559 -17.12 -1.47 4.66
C ASP A 559 -17.66 -2.34 3.51
N ILE A 560 -18.60 -3.23 3.78
CA ILE A 560 -19.07 -4.27 2.84
C ILE A 560 -19.70 -3.71 1.56
N ALA A 561 -20.17 -2.48 1.59
CA ALA A 561 -20.84 -1.84 0.46
C ALA A 561 -19.95 -0.85 -0.30
N LYS A 562 -18.67 -0.72 0.02
CA LYS A 562 -17.72 0.11 -0.74
C LYS A 562 -17.68 -0.29 -2.22
N GLY A 563 -17.59 0.71 -3.10
CA GLY A 563 -17.53 0.52 -4.55
C GLY A 563 -18.87 0.19 -5.23
N ARG A 564 -20.02 0.32 -4.55
CA ARG A 564 -21.36 0.10 -5.14
C ARG A 564 -21.98 1.37 -5.72
N GLY A 565 -21.37 2.55 -5.48
CA GLY A 565 -21.96 3.86 -5.73
C GLY A 565 -22.96 4.25 -4.65
N GLY A 566 -22.98 5.53 -4.28
CA GLY A 566 -23.75 6.02 -3.13
C GLY A 566 -23.00 5.92 -1.80
N ASP A 567 -23.70 6.17 -0.70
CA ASP A 567 -23.16 6.11 0.65
C ASP A 567 -23.01 4.65 1.10
N HIS A 568 -21.77 4.21 1.30
CA HIS A 568 -21.47 2.84 1.68
C HIS A 568 -21.96 2.48 3.10
N SER A 569 -22.12 3.46 4.00
CA SER A 569 -22.64 3.23 5.34
C SER A 569 -24.12 2.88 5.30
N VAL A 570 -24.91 3.62 4.48
CA VAL A 570 -26.34 3.35 4.28
C VAL A 570 -26.54 2.00 3.59
N LEU A 571 -25.85 1.77 2.45
CA LEU A 571 -25.94 0.52 1.72
C LEU A 571 -25.41 -0.68 2.53
N GLY A 572 -24.40 -0.47 3.37
CA GLY A 572 -23.85 -1.48 4.28
C GLY A 572 -24.84 -1.87 5.37
N ALA A 573 -25.54 -0.90 5.94
CA ALA A 573 -26.60 -1.13 6.92
C ALA A 573 -27.75 -1.97 6.32
N GLU A 574 -28.15 -1.69 5.07
CA GLU A 574 -29.14 -2.51 4.36
C GLU A 574 -28.66 -3.95 4.14
N VAL A 575 -27.40 -4.14 3.74
CA VAL A 575 -26.80 -5.47 3.61
C VAL A 575 -26.81 -6.22 4.94
N ALA A 576 -26.56 -5.56 6.05
CA ALA A 576 -26.59 -6.18 7.37
C ALA A 576 -27.96 -6.74 7.73
N LEU A 577 -29.07 -6.02 7.40
CA LEU A 577 -30.43 -6.50 7.62
C LEU A 577 -30.72 -7.83 6.91
N ALA A 578 -30.07 -8.12 5.80
CA ALA A 578 -30.20 -9.38 5.07
C ALA A 578 -29.21 -10.47 5.56
N VAL A 579 -27.99 -10.09 5.91
CA VAL A 579 -26.92 -11.02 6.27
C VAL A 579 -26.99 -11.48 7.72
N CYS A 580 -27.29 -10.61 8.68
CA CYS A 580 -27.27 -10.92 10.11
C CYS A 580 -28.28 -12.01 10.52
N PRO A 581 -29.55 -12.00 10.07
CA PRO A 581 -30.49 -13.09 10.38
C PRO A 581 -30.02 -14.43 9.81
N ARG A 582 -29.42 -14.42 8.60
CA ARG A 582 -28.85 -15.62 7.99
C ARG A 582 -27.70 -16.19 8.83
N LEU A 583 -26.87 -15.34 9.43
CA LEU A 583 -25.79 -15.74 10.33
C LEU A 583 -26.28 -16.18 11.72
N GLY A 584 -27.58 -16.10 12.01
CA GLY A 584 -28.16 -16.51 13.29
C GLY A 584 -28.13 -15.44 14.38
N LEU A 585 -28.05 -14.15 14.02
CA LEU A 585 -28.19 -13.04 14.95
C LEU A 585 -29.69 -12.79 15.26
N SER A 586 -29.97 -12.37 16.49
CA SER A 586 -31.31 -11.93 16.88
C SER A 586 -31.71 -10.62 16.18
N HIS A 587 -32.98 -10.25 16.30
CA HIS A 587 -33.48 -8.97 15.77
C HIS A 587 -32.75 -7.78 16.41
N GLU A 588 -32.56 -7.82 17.73
CA GLU A 588 -31.85 -6.77 18.48
C GLU A 588 -30.37 -6.66 18.08
N GLU A 589 -29.68 -7.81 17.96
CA GLU A 589 -28.30 -7.83 17.45
C GLU A 589 -28.21 -7.32 16.01
N THR A 590 -29.18 -7.65 15.14
CA THR A 590 -29.25 -7.21 13.76
C THR A 590 -29.43 -5.69 13.66
N GLU A 591 -30.31 -5.12 14.48
CA GLU A 591 -30.50 -3.68 14.60
C GLU A 591 -29.21 -2.99 15.05
N THR A 592 -28.57 -3.51 16.09
CA THR A 592 -27.31 -3.00 16.63
C THR A 592 -26.20 -3.01 15.56
N VAL A 593 -26.07 -4.11 14.80
CA VAL A 593 -25.09 -4.22 13.70
C VAL A 593 -25.40 -3.19 12.61
N SER A 594 -26.64 -3.08 12.16
CA SER A 594 -27.09 -2.14 11.15
C SER A 594 -26.82 -0.69 11.59
N TRP A 595 -27.15 -0.35 12.84
CA TRP A 595 -26.85 0.97 13.41
C TRP A 595 -25.34 1.26 13.48
N LEU A 596 -24.52 0.32 13.93
CA LEU A 596 -23.06 0.49 13.98
C LEU A 596 -22.48 0.74 12.60
N ILE A 597 -22.92 0.03 11.58
CA ILE A 597 -22.47 0.21 10.20
C ILE A 597 -22.89 1.59 9.68
N LEU A 598 -24.12 1.99 9.90
CA LEU A 598 -24.62 3.32 9.49
C LEU A 598 -23.80 4.44 10.11
N HIS A 599 -23.37 4.28 11.36
CA HIS A 599 -22.72 5.33 12.14
C HIS A 599 -21.21 5.09 12.39
N HIS A 600 -20.55 4.12 11.71
CA HIS A 600 -19.16 3.77 12.00
C HIS A 600 -18.15 4.93 11.81
N LEU A 601 -18.45 5.90 10.96
CA LEU A 601 -17.65 7.10 10.76
C LEU A 601 -18.03 8.27 11.70
N LEU A 602 -19.13 8.16 12.46
CA LEU A 602 -19.67 9.27 13.23
C LEU A 602 -18.70 9.74 14.31
N MET A 603 -18.19 8.82 15.13
CA MET A 603 -17.33 9.17 16.26
C MET A 603 -16.01 9.80 15.79
N SER A 604 -15.38 9.26 14.74
CA SER A 604 -14.17 9.85 14.15
C SER A 604 -14.43 11.21 13.52
N LYS A 605 -15.59 11.39 12.87
CA LYS A 605 -16.01 12.67 12.31
C LYS A 605 -16.15 13.72 13.42
N ILE A 606 -16.82 13.40 14.52
CA ILE A 606 -17.03 14.34 15.63
C ILE A 606 -15.70 14.64 16.31
N ALA A 607 -14.94 13.62 16.72
CA ALA A 607 -13.70 13.81 17.46
C ALA A 607 -12.61 14.59 16.70
N PHE A 608 -12.53 14.45 15.37
CA PHE A 608 -11.43 15.03 14.59
C PHE A 608 -11.80 16.28 13.80
N ARG A 609 -13.08 16.69 13.80
CA ARG A 609 -13.52 17.85 13.02
C ARG A 609 -14.21 18.92 13.84
N TYR A 610 -14.84 18.56 14.96
CA TYR A 610 -15.63 19.52 15.71
C TYR A 610 -14.99 19.86 17.06
N ASP A 611 -15.35 21.04 17.58
CA ASP A 611 -14.89 21.45 18.90
C ASP A 611 -15.64 20.68 19.99
N LEU A 612 -14.91 19.86 20.73
CA LEU A 612 -15.46 19.06 21.82
C LEU A 612 -15.78 19.89 23.07
N ASN A 613 -15.36 21.17 23.12
CA ASN A 613 -15.71 22.09 24.19
C ASN A 613 -17.05 22.79 23.92
N ASP A 614 -17.58 22.72 22.70
CA ASP A 614 -18.94 23.24 22.42
C ASP A 614 -19.97 22.22 22.94
N PRO A 615 -20.83 22.62 23.93
CA PRO A 615 -21.85 21.72 24.49
C PRO A 615 -22.78 21.13 23.45
N GLN A 616 -23.12 21.90 22.39
CA GLN A 616 -24.00 21.45 21.32
C GLN A 616 -23.41 20.26 20.56
N THR A 617 -22.08 20.24 20.35
CA THR A 617 -21.38 19.10 19.69
C THR A 617 -21.61 17.80 20.48
N ILE A 618 -21.51 17.85 21.80
CA ILE A 618 -21.69 16.67 22.67
C ILE A 618 -23.17 16.26 22.74
N GLU A 619 -24.09 17.22 22.83
CA GLU A 619 -25.54 16.94 22.84
C GLU A 619 -26.01 16.29 21.54
N ASP A 620 -25.61 16.83 20.39
CA ASP A 620 -25.96 16.28 19.09
C ASP A 620 -25.42 14.86 18.93
N PHE A 621 -24.16 14.63 19.34
CA PHE A 621 -23.56 13.30 19.32
C PHE A 621 -24.29 12.32 20.24
N ALA A 622 -24.58 12.70 21.48
CA ALA A 622 -25.32 11.89 22.44
C ALA A 622 -26.74 11.57 21.96
N SER A 623 -27.41 12.51 21.29
CA SER A 623 -28.75 12.30 20.73
C SER A 623 -28.80 11.21 19.66
N ILE A 624 -27.72 11.05 18.90
CA ILE A 624 -27.59 9.99 17.87
C ILE A 624 -27.21 8.65 18.53
N VAL A 625 -26.29 8.69 19.50
CA VAL A 625 -25.79 7.48 20.18
C VAL A 625 -26.83 6.85 21.10
N GLN A 626 -27.55 7.66 21.85
CA GLN A 626 -28.72 7.31 22.69
C GLN A 626 -28.47 6.40 23.89
N SER A 627 -27.40 5.61 23.92
CA SER A 627 -27.12 4.72 25.04
C SER A 627 -25.64 4.52 25.31
N PRO A 628 -25.25 4.28 26.59
CA PRO A 628 -23.86 3.95 26.94
C PRO A 628 -23.35 2.69 26.25
N GLU A 629 -24.20 1.69 26.00
CA GLU A 629 -23.81 0.46 25.28
C GLU A 629 -23.42 0.76 23.82
N ARG A 630 -24.24 1.54 23.09
CA ARG A 630 -23.91 1.97 21.71
C ARG A 630 -22.66 2.83 21.67
N LEU A 631 -22.43 3.67 22.69
CA LEU A 631 -21.22 4.49 22.79
C LEU A 631 -19.96 3.62 22.92
N LYS A 632 -19.98 2.60 23.79
CA LYS A 632 -18.87 1.66 23.97
C LYS A 632 -18.60 0.87 22.71
N LEU A 633 -19.65 0.32 22.08
CA LEU A 633 -19.55 -0.40 20.82
C LEU A 633 -18.92 0.46 19.70
N LEU A 634 -19.41 1.70 19.58
CA LEU A 634 -18.93 2.64 18.56
C LEU A 634 -17.48 3.05 18.80
N LEU A 635 -17.08 3.29 20.05
CA LEU A 635 -15.69 3.58 20.42
C LEU A 635 -14.76 2.46 19.98
N VAL A 636 -15.05 1.22 20.39
CA VAL A 636 -14.17 0.07 20.11
C VAL A 636 -14.10 -0.18 18.60
N LEU A 637 -15.24 -0.11 17.90
CA LEU A 637 -15.30 -0.25 16.45
C LEU A 637 -14.46 0.81 15.75
N THR A 638 -14.63 2.08 16.11
CA THR A 638 -13.91 3.21 15.49
C THR A 638 -12.39 3.14 15.73
N VAL A 639 -11.97 2.78 16.95
CA VAL A 639 -10.53 2.62 17.27
C VAL A 639 -9.92 1.48 16.45
N ALA A 640 -10.61 0.36 16.32
CA ALA A 640 -10.11 -0.78 15.55
C ALA A 640 -10.05 -0.46 14.04
N ASP A 641 -11.06 0.22 13.50
CA ASP A 641 -11.13 0.66 12.11
C ASP A 641 -9.97 1.61 11.76
N ILE A 642 -9.81 2.71 12.49
CA ILE A 642 -8.75 3.71 12.21
C ILE A 642 -7.36 3.08 12.30
N ARG A 643 -7.13 2.20 13.26
CA ARG A 643 -5.84 1.50 13.41
C ARG A 643 -5.56 0.54 12.26
N ALA A 644 -6.59 0.01 11.63
CA ALA A 644 -6.47 -0.92 10.50
C ALA A 644 -6.14 -0.22 9.17
N VAL A 645 -6.33 1.10 9.06
CA VAL A 645 -6.04 1.87 7.84
C VAL A 645 -4.55 1.83 7.47
N GLY A 646 -3.67 1.96 8.49
CA GLY A 646 -2.22 1.93 8.27
C GLY A 646 -1.42 2.13 9.56
N PRO A 647 -0.11 1.83 9.54
CA PRO A 647 0.72 1.80 10.75
C PRO A 647 0.90 3.16 11.43
N ASN A 648 0.74 4.28 10.71
CA ASN A 648 0.99 5.64 11.22
C ASN A 648 -0.29 6.50 11.30
N ILE A 649 -1.46 5.91 11.08
CA ILE A 649 -2.72 6.66 11.05
C ILE A 649 -3.25 6.93 12.45
N TRP A 650 -3.11 5.98 13.37
CA TRP A 650 -3.44 6.15 14.79
C TRP A 650 -2.25 6.73 15.55
N ASN A 651 -2.48 7.80 16.28
CA ASN A 651 -1.47 8.45 17.13
C ASN A 651 -2.06 8.89 18.48
N GLY A 652 -1.21 9.37 19.39
CA GLY A 652 -1.62 9.81 20.72
C GLY A 652 -2.60 11.00 20.71
N TRP A 653 -2.48 11.90 19.73
CA TRP A 653 -3.41 13.02 19.55
C TRP A 653 -4.84 12.52 19.27
N LYS A 654 -5.00 11.65 18.28
CA LYS A 654 -6.30 11.04 17.97
C LYS A 654 -6.87 10.23 19.14
N ALA A 655 -5.98 9.50 19.85
CA ALA A 655 -6.39 8.78 21.05
C ALA A 655 -6.91 9.69 22.14
N ALA A 656 -6.30 10.85 22.34
CA ALA A 656 -6.75 11.84 23.33
C ALA A 656 -8.11 12.43 22.97
N LEU A 657 -8.32 12.83 21.71
CA LEU A 657 -9.61 13.37 21.23
C LEU A 657 -10.74 12.32 21.36
N MET A 658 -10.48 11.08 20.99
CA MET A 658 -11.46 9.99 21.12
C MET A 658 -11.84 9.71 22.58
N ARG A 659 -10.87 9.76 23.47
CA ARG A 659 -11.07 9.61 24.92
C ARG A 659 -11.91 10.75 25.48
N ASP A 660 -11.60 11.99 25.12
CA ASP A 660 -12.33 13.17 25.56
C ASP A 660 -13.80 13.12 25.11
N LEU A 661 -14.04 12.83 23.84
CA LEU A 661 -15.40 12.64 23.31
C LEU A 661 -16.17 11.55 24.05
N TYR A 662 -15.51 10.39 24.31
CA TYR A 662 -16.14 9.26 24.99
C TYR A 662 -16.63 9.66 26.39
N TYR A 663 -15.75 10.20 27.24
CA TYR A 663 -16.13 10.51 28.63
C TYR A 663 -17.15 11.64 28.72
N ARG A 664 -17.06 12.67 27.88
CA ARG A 664 -18.07 13.76 27.85
C ARG A 664 -19.44 13.24 27.42
N CYS A 665 -19.48 12.41 26.37
CA CYS A 665 -20.74 11.83 25.92
C CYS A 665 -21.32 10.81 26.94
N ASP A 666 -20.50 9.98 27.59
CA ASP A 666 -20.94 9.06 28.64
C ASP A 666 -21.58 9.79 29.81
N ALA A 667 -21.00 10.92 30.23
CA ALA A 667 -21.57 11.75 31.27
C ALA A 667 -22.97 12.29 30.89
N VAL A 668 -23.14 12.80 29.67
CA VAL A 668 -24.41 13.28 29.15
C VAL A 668 -25.46 12.16 29.06
N LEU A 669 -25.07 10.99 28.54
CA LEU A 669 -25.95 9.82 28.46
C LEU A 669 -26.38 9.29 29.84
N ARG A 670 -25.65 9.60 30.91
CA ARG A 670 -25.99 9.32 32.30
C ARG A 670 -26.81 10.46 32.95
N GLY A 671 -27.18 11.47 32.22
CA GLY A 671 -28.08 12.54 32.67
C GLY A 671 -27.40 13.81 33.17
N ALA A 672 -26.11 13.97 32.96
CA ALA A 672 -25.44 15.21 33.30
C ALA A 672 -25.70 16.28 32.21
N ASP A 673 -25.93 17.54 32.65
CA ASP A 673 -26.09 18.69 31.76
C ASP A 673 -24.70 19.14 31.25
N PRO A 674 -24.47 19.16 29.91
CA PRO A 674 -23.17 19.55 29.34
C PRO A 674 -22.73 20.97 29.76
N ALA A 675 -23.65 21.90 29.91
CA ALA A 675 -23.35 23.28 30.34
C ALA A 675 -22.92 23.30 31.82
N VAL A 676 -23.58 22.52 32.67
CA VAL A 676 -23.22 22.38 34.09
C VAL A 676 -21.89 21.68 34.26
N ILE A 677 -21.63 20.65 33.44
CA ILE A 677 -20.32 19.97 33.42
C ILE A 677 -19.21 20.95 33.02
N ALA A 678 -19.42 21.74 31.96
CA ALA A 678 -18.44 22.72 31.52
C ALA A 678 -18.13 23.77 32.61
N LEU A 679 -19.15 24.27 33.30
CA LEU A 679 -18.97 25.23 34.41
C LEU A 679 -18.24 24.56 35.59
N GLY A 680 -18.65 23.38 36.01
CA GLY A 680 -18.02 22.63 37.09
C GLY A 680 -16.55 22.28 36.78
N ASN A 681 -16.29 21.83 35.60
CA ASN A 681 -14.91 21.53 35.14
C ASN A 681 -14.03 22.79 35.08
N ALA A 682 -14.60 23.96 34.72
CA ALA A 682 -13.85 25.21 34.71
C ALA A 682 -13.51 25.69 36.13
N GLU A 683 -14.40 25.54 37.10
CA GLU A 683 -14.14 25.85 38.50
C GLU A 683 -13.10 24.90 39.10
N GLU A 684 -13.24 23.62 38.86
CA GLU A 684 -12.27 22.59 39.30
C GLU A 684 -10.88 22.87 38.69
N ALA A 685 -10.80 23.15 37.40
CA ALA A 685 -9.56 23.50 36.72
C ALA A 685 -8.90 24.75 37.32
N ARG A 686 -9.67 25.76 37.65
CA ARG A 686 -9.17 26.95 38.36
C ARG A 686 -8.60 26.62 39.74
N HIS A 687 -9.29 25.77 40.50
CA HIS A 687 -8.83 25.32 41.80
C HIS A 687 -7.54 24.50 41.72
N GLU A 688 -7.47 23.58 40.78
CA GLU A 688 -6.29 22.77 40.54
C GLU A 688 -5.08 23.60 40.08
N ALA A 689 -5.28 24.52 39.15
CA ALA A 689 -4.23 25.43 38.69
C ALA A 689 -3.72 26.32 39.82
N ALA A 690 -4.61 26.87 40.63
CA ALA A 690 -4.26 27.64 41.81
C ALA A 690 -3.42 26.84 42.83
N ALA A 691 -3.82 25.59 43.05
CA ALA A 691 -3.09 24.69 43.98
C ALA A 691 -1.66 24.35 43.51
N LYS A 692 -1.41 24.34 42.19
CA LYS A 692 -0.09 24.09 41.61
C LYS A 692 0.81 25.34 41.46
N LEU A 693 0.21 26.55 41.45
CA LEU A 693 0.93 27.80 41.43
C LEU A 693 1.25 28.24 42.85
N THR A 694 1.98 27.45 43.60
CA THR A 694 2.31 27.63 45.02
C THR A 694 3.15 28.87 45.32
N ASP A 695 3.78 29.43 44.32
CA ASP A 695 4.59 30.67 44.37
C ASP A 695 3.76 31.95 44.11
N TRP A 696 2.45 31.81 43.80
CA TRP A 696 1.53 32.91 43.56
C TRP A 696 0.64 33.16 44.79
N ASP A 697 0.42 34.43 45.11
CA ASP A 697 -0.60 34.78 46.10
C ASP A 697 -2.03 34.70 45.46
N ALA A 698 -3.03 34.69 46.33
CA ALA A 698 -4.42 34.58 45.92
C ALA A 698 -4.90 35.76 45.04
N ALA A 699 -4.36 36.95 45.24
CA ALA A 699 -4.71 38.14 44.47
C ALA A 699 -4.17 38.09 43.05
N ARG A 700 -2.90 37.63 42.89
CA ARG A 700 -2.26 37.43 41.57
C ARG A 700 -2.98 36.38 40.75
N PHE A 701 -3.33 35.24 41.35
CA PHE A 701 -4.11 34.21 40.67
C PHE A 701 -5.51 34.70 40.30
N ALA A 702 -6.20 35.41 41.21
CA ALA A 702 -7.55 35.97 40.94
C ALA A 702 -7.51 36.94 39.76
N ALA A 703 -6.48 37.80 39.66
CA ALA A 703 -6.30 38.69 38.52
C ALA A 703 -6.11 37.94 37.19
N HIS A 704 -5.25 36.92 37.19
CA HIS A 704 -5.07 36.07 36.02
C HIS A 704 -6.36 35.36 35.66
N ALA A 705 -7.05 34.76 36.62
CA ALA A 705 -8.30 34.03 36.37
C ALA A 705 -9.43 34.95 35.86
N ALA A 706 -9.47 36.19 36.30
CA ALA A 706 -10.43 37.19 35.81
C ALA A 706 -10.12 37.66 34.37
N ASN A 707 -8.85 37.60 33.95
CA ASN A 707 -8.45 37.96 32.59
C ASN A 707 -8.73 36.87 31.56
N MET A 708 -8.89 35.61 31.97
CA MET A 708 -9.12 34.47 31.11
C MET A 708 -10.62 34.20 30.89
N PRO A 709 -11.07 34.00 29.64
CA PRO A 709 -12.46 33.61 29.34
C PRO A 709 -12.77 32.21 29.87
N LEU A 710 -14.06 31.87 30.07
CA LEU A 710 -14.51 30.57 30.57
C LEU A 710 -14.03 29.40 29.66
N THR A 711 -14.03 29.58 28.36
CA THR A 711 -13.63 28.62 27.35
C THR A 711 -12.14 28.21 27.46
N TYR A 712 -11.29 29.07 28.00
CA TYR A 712 -9.91 28.79 28.31
C TYR A 712 -9.79 27.66 29.37
N TRP A 713 -10.56 27.76 30.45
CA TRP A 713 -10.49 26.82 31.58
C TRP A 713 -10.99 25.41 31.23
N THR A 714 -11.89 25.30 30.26
CA THR A 714 -12.39 24.01 29.76
C THR A 714 -11.56 23.47 28.59
N GLY A 715 -10.74 24.35 27.99
CA GLY A 715 -9.98 24.03 26.74
C GLY A 715 -8.60 23.43 26.97
N PHE A 716 -7.98 23.61 28.12
CA PHE A 716 -6.62 23.18 28.41
C PHE A 716 -6.56 22.35 29.69
N ASP A 717 -5.60 21.44 29.76
CA ASP A 717 -5.31 20.71 30.99
C ASP A 717 -4.61 21.60 32.03
N CYS A 718 -4.65 21.18 33.29
CA CYS A 718 -4.12 21.94 34.40
C CYS A 718 -2.61 22.27 34.23
N GLU A 719 -1.83 21.39 33.64
CA GLU A 719 -0.39 21.60 33.43
C GLU A 719 -0.13 22.71 32.41
N SER A 720 -0.90 22.73 31.32
CA SER A 720 -0.89 23.79 30.32
C SER A 720 -1.35 25.13 30.92
N GLN A 721 -2.42 25.11 31.73
CA GLN A 721 -2.92 26.31 32.40
C GLN A 721 -1.90 26.92 33.34
N VAL A 722 -1.20 26.12 34.14
CA VAL A 722 -0.09 26.58 35.01
C VAL A 722 1.04 27.18 34.19
N ARG A 723 1.41 26.55 33.08
CA ARG A 723 2.43 27.07 32.17
C ARG A 723 2.00 28.39 31.54
N HIS A 724 0.78 28.45 30.99
CA HIS A 724 0.24 29.68 30.41
C HIS A 724 0.18 30.82 31.39
N ALA A 725 -0.22 30.56 32.64
CA ALA A 725 -0.23 31.57 33.67
C ALA A 725 1.16 32.21 33.90
N ARG A 726 2.21 31.38 33.94
CA ARG A 726 3.62 31.83 34.05
C ARG A 726 4.07 32.60 32.82
N LEU A 727 3.72 32.15 31.63
CA LEU A 727 4.04 32.85 30.37
C LEU A 727 3.35 34.20 30.27
N CYS A 728 2.08 34.31 30.70
CA CYS A 728 1.34 35.59 30.76
C CYS A 728 2.00 36.56 31.71
N ASP A 729 2.43 36.09 32.88
CA ASP A 729 3.14 36.91 33.86
C ASP A 729 4.51 37.37 33.35
N GLU A 730 5.25 36.50 32.69
CA GLU A 730 6.52 36.81 32.02
C GLU A 730 6.31 37.88 30.94
N PHE A 731 5.29 37.67 30.07
CA PHE A 731 4.93 38.62 29.02
C PHE A 731 4.62 40.03 29.57
N ALA A 732 3.84 40.06 30.62
CA ALA A 732 3.48 41.34 31.26
C ALA A 732 4.68 42.03 31.94
N ASN A 733 5.57 41.27 32.60
CA ASN A 733 6.71 41.80 33.33
C ASN A 733 7.85 42.28 32.41
N GLN A 734 7.98 41.71 31.22
CA GLN A 734 9.02 42.09 30.24
C GLN A 734 8.61 43.22 29.31
N ASP A 735 7.35 43.68 29.36
CA ASP A 735 6.77 44.64 28.40
C ASP A 735 6.98 44.18 26.94
N ALA A 736 6.92 42.86 26.74
CA ALA A 736 7.24 42.22 25.49
C ALA A 736 6.12 42.38 24.47
N LEU A 737 6.47 42.60 23.20
CA LEU A 737 5.46 42.66 22.11
C LEU A 737 5.10 41.27 21.59
N LEU A 738 5.94 40.28 21.84
CA LEU A 738 5.81 38.90 21.36
C LEU A 738 6.56 37.94 22.30
N LEU A 739 5.88 36.89 22.75
CA LEU A 739 6.50 35.77 23.43
C LEU A 739 6.11 34.47 22.72
N ILE A 740 7.11 33.62 22.47
CA ILE A 740 6.94 32.32 21.79
C ILE A 740 7.50 31.23 22.68
N ASP A 741 6.70 30.22 22.99
CA ASP A 741 7.11 29.05 23.78
C ASP A 741 6.76 27.74 23.10
N PHE A 742 7.61 26.71 23.27
CA PHE A 742 7.39 25.38 22.71
C PHE A 742 7.43 24.32 23.81
N LYS A 743 6.43 23.44 23.81
CA LYS A 743 6.38 22.27 24.69
C LYS A 743 6.20 21.01 23.84
N PRO A 744 7.24 20.24 23.56
CA PRO A 744 7.10 18.93 22.92
C PRO A 744 6.35 17.95 23.83
N ASP A 745 5.41 17.20 23.23
CA ASP A 745 4.69 16.08 23.85
C ASP A 745 4.82 14.83 22.96
N PRO A 746 5.87 14.03 23.14
CA PRO A 746 6.09 12.81 22.37
C PRO A 746 4.99 11.77 22.53
N ALA A 747 4.31 11.75 23.68
CA ALA A 747 3.22 10.80 23.93
C ALA A 747 2.01 11.07 23.04
N ARG A 748 1.66 12.34 22.85
CA ARG A 748 0.63 12.78 21.90
C ARG A 748 1.15 12.91 20.48
N ARG A 749 2.48 12.88 20.27
CA ARG A 749 3.15 13.16 18.98
C ARG A 749 2.85 14.56 18.46
N ILE A 750 2.82 15.54 19.34
CA ILE A 750 2.62 16.96 19.00
C ILE A 750 3.65 17.80 19.75
N THR A 751 3.88 19.01 19.22
CA THR A 751 4.57 20.09 19.94
C THR A 751 3.59 21.23 20.08
N GLU A 752 3.34 21.64 21.31
CA GLU A 752 2.50 22.78 21.62
C GLU A 752 3.32 24.06 21.45
N LEU A 753 2.86 24.92 20.55
CA LEU A 753 3.40 26.25 20.30
C LEU A 753 2.45 27.26 20.94
N THR A 754 2.91 27.98 21.96
CA THR A 754 2.17 29.06 22.63
C THR A 754 2.71 30.40 22.17
N ILE A 755 1.84 31.29 21.71
CA ILE A 755 2.17 32.63 21.27
C ILE A 755 1.35 33.63 22.11
N LEU A 756 2.06 34.55 22.75
CA LEU A 756 1.47 35.72 23.43
C LEU A 756 1.86 37.00 22.68
N THR A 757 0.87 37.78 22.32
CA THR A 757 1.03 39.04 21.57
C THR A 757 -0.24 39.89 21.67
N VAL A 758 -0.23 41.04 21.06
CA VAL A 758 -1.44 41.88 20.91
C VAL A 758 -2.23 41.41 19.69
N ASP A 759 -3.58 41.48 19.79
CA ASP A 759 -4.44 41.07 18.67
C ASP A 759 -4.24 41.96 17.45
N ASP A 760 -4.06 41.32 16.30
CA ASP A 760 -3.83 41.98 15.01
C ASP A 760 -4.55 41.23 13.87
N PRO A 761 -5.34 41.90 13.02
CA PRO A 761 -6.04 41.27 11.92
C PRO A 761 -5.10 40.46 11.03
N GLY A 762 -5.39 39.16 10.83
CA GLY A 762 -4.57 38.26 10.07
C GLY A 762 -3.39 37.62 10.83
N LEU A 763 -3.31 37.78 12.15
CA LEU A 763 -2.31 37.19 13.02
C LEU A 763 -2.24 35.66 12.80
N PHE A 764 -3.38 34.96 12.86
CA PHE A 764 -3.46 33.51 12.60
C PHE A 764 -2.87 33.15 11.23
N ALA A 765 -3.18 33.90 10.19
CA ALA A 765 -2.68 33.62 8.85
C ALA A 765 -1.16 33.75 8.76
N ARG A 766 -0.57 34.76 9.41
CA ARG A 766 0.89 34.96 9.45
C ARG A 766 1.58 33.84 10.20
N ILE A 767 0.99 33.39 11.32
CA ILE A 767 1.52 32.26 12.11
C ILE A 767 1.45 30.99 11.29
N ALA A 768 0.29 30.66 10.70
CA ALA A 768 0.11 29.46 9.87
C ALA A 768 1.06 29.44 8.67
N GLY A 769 1.25 30.59 8.02
CA GLY A 769 2.21 30.71 6.92
C GLY A 769 3.67 30.51 7.35
N ALA A 770 4.05 31.05 8.49
CA ALA A 770 5.40 30.91 9.05
C ALA A 770 5.71 29.45 9.44
N VAL A 771 4.78 28.77 10.10
CA VAL A 771 4.90 27.37 10.48
C VAL A 771 5.05 26.49 9.21
N ALA A 772 4.20 26.70 8.20
CA ALA A 772 4.27 25.99 6.93
C ALA A 772 5.59 26.27 6.18
N ALA A 773 6.07 27.51 6.14
CA ALA A 773 7.34 27.88 5.54
C ALA A 773 8.54 27.24 6.26
N ALA A 774 8.46 27.10 7.58
CA ALA A 774 9.49 26.43 8.38
C ALA A 774 9.45 24.89 8.24
N GLY A 775 8.38 24.31 7.70
CA GLY A 775 8.30 22.88 7.46
C GLY A 775 7.60 22.05 8.51
N ALA A 776 6.80 22.67 9.32
CA ALA A 776 5.93 22.01 10.27
C ALA A 776 4.46 22.06 9.82
N ASN A 777 3.67 21.12 10.32
CA ASN A 777 2.24 21.02 10.09
C ASN A 777 1.47 21.44 11.34
N ILE A 778 0.40 22.21 11.18
CA ILE A 778 -0.56 22.52 12.22
C ILE A 778 -1.67 21.48 12.17
N VAL A 779 -1.97 20.81 13.29
CA VAL A 779 -3.06 19.82 13.41
C VAL A 779 -4.25 20.36 14.22
N GLY A 780 -4.09 21.51 14.84
CA GLY A 780 -5.16 22.20 15.54
C GLY A 780 -4.68 23.53 16.10
N ALA A 781 -5.60 24.41 16.40
CA ALA A 781 -5.32 25.68 17.07
C ALA A 781 -6.47 26.07 18.00
N ARG A 782 -6.11 26.70 19.11
CA ARG A 782 -7.03 27.34 20.06
C ARG A 782 -6.63 28.80 20.24
N ILE A 783 -7.55 29.69 19.93
CA ILE A 783 -7.33 31.12 19.99
C ILE A 783 -8.03 31.65 21.26
N THR A 784 -7.29 32.30 22.11
CA THR A 784 -7.82 32.86 23.33
C THR A 784 -7.47 34.34 23.38
N THR A 785 -8.47 35.19 23.21
CA THR A 785 -8.34 36.63 23.47
C THR A 785 -8.69 36.89 24.92
N CYS A 786 -7.74 37.40 25.69
CA CYS A 786 -7.89 37.77 27.07
C CYS A 786 -8.73 39.05 27.20
N HIS A 787 -9.29 39.35 28.38
CA HIS A 787 -10.13 40.52 28.58
C HIS A 787 -9.35 41.85 28.47
N ASP A 788 -8.03 41.81 28.63
CA ASP A 788 -7.17 42.99 28.46
C ASP A 788 -6.75 43.22 26.99
N GLY A 789 -7.20 42.36 26.05
CA GLY A 789 -6.84 42.46 24.64
C GLY A 789 -5.58 41.71 24.26
N THR A 790 -4.89 41.06 25.18
CA THR A 790 -3.76 40.14 24.89
C THR A 790 -4.30 38.85 24.26
N VAL A 791 -3.60 38.35 23.28
CA VAL A 791 -3.91 37.07 22.63
C VAL A 791 -2.97 35.99 23.17
N LEU A 792 -3.54 34.88 23.62
CA LEU A 792 -2.87 33.65 23.94
C LEU A 792 -3.31 32.59 22.93
N ASP A 793 -2.50 32.42 21.89
CA ASP A 793 -2.78 31.46 20.82
C ASP A 793 -1.94 30.20 21.00
N VAL A 794 -2.60 29.06 20.96
CA VAL A 794 -1.96 27.77 21.10
C VAL A 794 -2.16 26.96 19.84
N PHE A 795 -1.04 26.59 19.18
CA PHE A 795 -1.02 25.75 17.99
C PHE A 795 -0.42 24.39 18.31
N PHE A 796 -1.05 23.33 17.83
CA PHE A 796 -0.54 21.98 17.96
C PHE A 796 0.19 21.60 16.67
N LEU A 797 1.53 21.40 16.76
CA LEU A 797 2.41 21.16 15.62
C LEU A 797 2.84 19.71 15.53
N GLN A 798 3.08 19.27 14.32
CA GLN A 798 3.76 18.01 13.98
C GLN A 798 4.82 18.24 12.92
N ASP A 799 5.85 17.37 12.90
CA ASP A 799 6.80 17.30 11.78
C ASP A 799 6.15 16.66 10.53
N MET A 800 6.91 16.59 9.44
CA MET A 800 6.46 15.96 8.18
C MET A 800 6.25 14.44 8.29
N LYS A 801 6.63 13.82 9.41
CA LYS A 801 6.42 12.39 9.72
C LYS A 801 5.31 12.16 10.73
N ASN A 802 4.52 13.20 11.04
CA ASN A 802 3.47 13.21 12.07
C ASN A 802 3.98 12.85 13.48
N GLN A 803 5.17 13.34 13.83
CA GLN A 803 5.78 13.21 15.17
C GLN A 803 5.87 14.56 15.87
N ALA A 804 6.09 14.53 17.17
CA ALA A 804 6.46 15.73 17.92
C ALA A 804 7.80 16.29 17.40
N ILE A 805 7.91 17.61 17.36
CA ILE A 805 9.14 18.31 17.00
C ILE A 805 9.93 18.50 18.30
N GLU A 806 10.99 17.69 18.48
CA GLU A 806 11.85 17.71 19.69
C GLU A 806 13.23 18.32 19.39
N ASP A 807 13.61 18.37 18.11
CA ASP A 807 14.91 18.88 17.67
C ASP A 807 15.00 20.39 17.90
N GLN A 808 16.00 20.81 18.69
CA GLN A 808 16.20 22.21 19.07
C GLN A 808 16.53 23.10 17.87
N ASP A 809 17.22 22.59 16.87
CA ASP A 809 17.54 23.36 15.64
C ASP A 809 16.28 23.58 14.80
N GLU A 810 15.39 22.60 14.78
CA GLU A 810 14.09 22.70 14.11
C GLU A 810 13.18 23.69 14.83
N LEU A 811 13.09 23.64 16.16
CA LEU A 811 12.33 24.59 16.97
C LEU A 811 12.88 26.02 16.84
N ALA A 812 14.21 26.19 16.84
CA ALA A 812 14.85 27.50 16.63
C ALA A 812 14.56 28.06 15.22
N ARG A 813 14.51 27.21 14.19
CA ARG A 813 14.14 27.58 12.83
C ARG A 813 12.69 28.06 12.79
N ILE A 814 11.76 27.35 13.43
CA ILE A 814 10.34 27.76 13.49
C ILE A 814 10.22 29.08 14.22
N ARG A 815 10.86 29.27 15.37
CA ARG A 815 10.89 30.50 16.13
C ARG A 815 11.35 31.69 15.27
N THR A 816 12.51 31.54 14.64
CA THR A 816 13.08 32.62 13.79
C THR A 816 12.16 32.96 12.61
N THR A 817 11.49 31.97 12.04
CA THR A 817 10.58 32.20 10.92
C THR A 817 9.32 32.89 11.39
N LEU A 818 8.79 32.55 12.56
CA LEU A 818 7.65 33.22 13.20
C LEU A 818 7.98 34.68 13.50
N GLU A 819 9.11 34.97 14.17
CA GLU A 819 9.56 36.30 14.49
C GLU A 819 9.68 37.18 13.22
N LYS A 820 10.32 36.66 12.17
CA LYS A 820 10.42 37.37 10.88
C LYS A 820 9.06 37.58 10.19
N SER A 821 8.15 36.67 10.31
CA SER A 821 6.79 36.78 9.74
C SER A 821 5.97 37.83 10.49
N LEU A 822 6.00 37.81 11.82
CA LEU A 822 5.21 38.72 12.66
C LEU A 822 5.76 40.14 12.64
N THR A 823 7.07 40.32 12.45
CA THR A 823 7.70 41.63 12.23
C THR A 823 7.63 42.16 10.80
N GLY A 824 7.04 41.39 9.86
CA GLY A 824 6.88 41.78 8.46
C GLY A 824 8.17 41.69 7.60
N SER A 825 9.24 41.11 8.15
CA SER A 825 10.53 40.98 7.45
C SER A 825 10.64 39.77 6.52
N LEU A 826 9.69 38.80 6.59
CA LEU A 826 9.62 37.62 5.76
C LEU A 826 8.61 37.79 4.61
N LYS A 827 9.04 37.54 3.38
CA LYS A 827 8.14 37.43 2.22
C LYS A 827 7.54 36.01 2.20
N LEU A 828 6.45 35.80 2.94
CA LEU A 828 5.79 34.52 3.16
C LEU A 828 5.43 33.82 1.85
N GLU A 829 4.81 34.50 0.88
CA GLU A 829 4.40 33.93 -0.40
C GLU A 829 5.58 33.27 -1.15
N LYS A 830 6.73 33.98 -1.19
CA LYS A 830 7.93 33.43 -1.83
C LYS A 830 8.48 32.19 -1.12
N ALA A 831 8.43 32.16 0.21
CA ALA A 831 8.89 31.02 1.00
C ALA A 831 7.97 29.80 0.82
N LEU A 832 6.66 30.03 0.78
CA LEU A 832 5.65 28.98 0.57
C LEU A 832 5.71 28.42 -0.86
N LEU A 833 5.92 29.27 -1.87
CA LEU A 833 6.07 28.84 -3.26
C LEU A 833 7.33 27.97 -3.45
N ALA A 834 8.45 28.35 -2.84
CA ALA A 834 9.68 27.53 -2.88
C ALA A 834 9.45 26.14 -2.27
N ARG A 835 8.65 26.06 -1.22
CA ARG A 835 8.30 24.80 -0.58
C ARG A 835 7.33 23.98 -1.43
N TRP A 836 6.35 24.61 -2.07
CA TRP A 836 5.46 23.96 -3.02
C TRP A 836 6.21 23.33 -4.18
N GLN A 837 7.23 23.98 -4.71
CA GLN A 837 8.06 23.44 -5.79
C GLN A 837 8.86 22.19 -5.38
N GLN A 838 9.16 22.02 -4.10
CA GLN A 838 9.81 20.83 -3.54
C GLN A 838 8.85 19.68 -3.28
N THR A 839 7.53 19.95 -3.30
CA THR A 839 6.52 18.89 -3.09
C THR A 839 6.50 17.93 -4.27
N PRO A 840 6.49 16.61 -4.06
CA PRO A 840 6.48 15.63 -5.15
C PRO A 840 5.34 15.86 -6.14
N LEU A 841 5.61 15.71 -7.44
CA LEU A 841 4.64 15.89 -8.54
C LEU A 841 3.35 15.09 -8.31
N ARG A 842 3.48 13.87 -7.76
CA ARG A 842 2.35 12.98 -7.43
C ARG A 842 1.31 13.64 -6.51
N VAL A 843 1.76 14.39 -5.52
CA VAL A 843 0.89 15.12 -4.58
C VAL A 843 0.23 16.31 -5.29
N ARG A 844 0.96 16.95 -6.20
CA ARG A 844 0.47 18.13 -6.93
C ARG A 844 -0.57 17.82 -8.02
N GLN A 845 -0.61 16.60 -8.54
CA GLN A 845 -1.47 16.23 -9.69
C GLN A 845 -2.74 15.45 -9.31
N MET A 846 -2.89 15.04 -8.05
CA MET A 846 -4.05 14.26 -7.64
C MET A 846 -5.33 15.11 -7.60
N PRO A 847 -6.40 14.78 -8.35
CA PRO A 847 -7.63 15.57 -8.36
C PRO A 847 -8.42 15.33 -7.07
N VAL A 848 -8.53 16.36 -6.24
CA VAL A 848 -9.35 16.37 -5.03
C VAL A 848 -10.44 17.45 -5.22
N PRO A 849 -11.73 17.10 -5.25
CA PRO A 849 -12.79 18.09 -5.39
C PRO A 849 -12.85 18.98 -4.17
N SER A 850 -12.85 20.31 -4.40
CA SER A 850 -12.96 21.30 -3.35
C SER A 850 -14.43 21.49 -2.93
N ARG A 851 -14.67 21.65 -1.63
CA ARG A 851 -15.99 21.85 -1.07
C ARG A 851 -15.92 22.73 0.17
N VAL A 852 -16.82 23.68 0.28
CA VAL A 852 -16.98 24.55 1.45
C VAL A 852 -18.41 24.43 1.98
N LEU A 853 -18.54 24.08 3.26
CA LEU A 853 -19.81 24.01 3.99
C LEU A 853 -19.81 25.08 5.08
N LEU A 854 -20.89 25.81 5.21
CA LEU A 854 -21.12 26.75 6.31
C LEU A 854 -22.43 26.37 7.00
N SER A 855 -22.40 26.23 8.33
CA SER A 855 -23.53 25.81 9.14
C SER A 855 -23.56 26.58 10.44
N ASN A 856 -24.75 27.06 10.78
CA ASN A 856 -25.07 27.69 12.08
C ASN A 856 -25.81 26.71 13.02
N LYS A 857 -25.95 25.43 12.59
CA LYS A 857 -26.65 24.39 13.37
C LYS A 857 -25.69 23.58 14.25
N ILE A 858 -24.40 23.61 13.95
CA ILE A 858 -23.40 22.81 14.64
C ILE A 858 -22.98 23.43 15.97
N SER A 859 -23.08 24.74 16.09
CA SER A 859 -22.81 25.51 17.30
C SER A 859 -23.90 26.55 17.51
N ASN A 860 -24.27 26.78 18.75
CA ASN A 860 -25.24 27.85 19.11
C ASN A 860 -24.60 29.23 19.14
N THR A 861 -23.28 29.33 19.19
CA THR A 861 -22.53 30.58 19.40
C THR A 861 -21.66 30.99 18.22
N HIS A 862 -21.29 30.03 17.33
CA HIS A 862 -20.38 30.24 16.21
C HIS A 862 -21.00 29.80 14.89
N SER A 863 -20.61 30.45 13.81
CA SER A 863 -20.76 29.85 12.47
C SER A 863 -19.62 28.87 12.24
N VAL A 864 -19.93 27.65 11.82
CA VAL A 864 -18.94 26.62 11.56
C VAL A 864 -18.72 26.50 10.06
N ILE A 865 -17.46 26.69 9.64
CA ILE A 865 -17.03 26.60 8.23
C ILE A 865 -16.14 25.37 8.07
N GLU A 866 -16.61 24.38 7.31
CA GLU A 866 -15.82 23.21 6.91
C GLU A 866 -15.29 23.40 5.49
N VAL A 867 -13.98 23.38 5.34
CA VAL A 867 -13.26 23.54 4.07
C VAL A 867 -12.59 22.21 3.71
N ASN A 868 -12.97 21.64 2.57
CA ASN A 868 -12.40 20.40 2.06
C ASN A 868 -11.71 20.68 0.72
N GLY A 869 -10.54 20.07 0.49
CA GLY A 869 -9.83 20.22 -0.77
C GLY A 869 -8.51 19.49 -0.78
N ARG A 870 -7.67 19.80 -1.77
CA ARG A 870 -6.31 19.28 -1.85
C ARG A 870 -5.41 19.99 -0.84
N ASP A 871 -4.57 19.23 -0.14
CA ASP A 871 -3.52 19.78 0.71
C ASP A 871 -2.34 20.33 -0.10
N PHE A 872 -1.85 21.47 0.33
CA PHE A 872 -0.61 22.06 -0.17
C PHE A 872 0.04 23.00 0.85
N PRO A 873 1.38 23.16 0.84
CA PRO A 873 2.07 24.05 1.75
C PRO A 873 1.53 25.49 1.68
N GLY A 874 1.05 26.00 2.81
CA GLY A 874 0.45 27.34 2.90
C GLY A 874 -1.06 27.41 2.64
N LEU A 875 -1.75 26.27 2.43
CA LEU A 875 -3.21 26.26 2.28
C LEU A 875 -3.91 26.90 3.49
N LEU A 876 -3.54 26.50 4.71
CA LEU A 876 -4.11 27.07 5.93
C LEU A 876 -3.89 28.58 6.02
N HIS A 877 -2.70 29.07 5.60
CA HIS A 877 -2.42 30.50 5.49
C HIS A 877 -3.38 31.21 4.52
N LYS A 878 -3.56 30.67 3.30
CA LYS A 878 -4.46 31.26 2.30
C LYS A 878 -5.92 31.27 2.77
N ILE A 879 -6.39 30.17 3.39
CA ILE A 879 -7.75 30.07 3.92
C ILE A 879 -7.96 31.11 5.03
N THR A 880 -7.07 31.18 6.00
CA THR A 880 -7.22 32.07 7.17
C THR A 880 -7.03 33.53 6.80
N LEU A 881 -6.20 33.84 5.80
CA LEU A 881 -6.07 35.16 5.21
C LEU A 881 -7.37 35.60 4.52
N CYS A 882 -8.01 34.69 3.79
CA CYS A 882 -9.31 34.92 3.17
C CYS A 882 -10.41 35.18 4.24
N LEU A 883 -10.44 34.39 5.32
CA LEU A 883 -11.38 34.58 6.42
C LEU A 883 -11.18 35.95 7.10
N ALA A 884 -9.95 36.33 7.38
CA ALA A 884 -9.61 37.64 7.93
C ALA A 884 -10.05 38.79 6.98
N GLY A 885 -9.78 38.66 5.69
CA GLY A 885 -10.20 39.64 4.67
C GLY A 885 -11.72 39.74 4.50
N LEU A 886 -12.46 38.75 4.94
CA LEU A 886 -13.94 38.77 5.01
C LEU A 886 -14.48 39.30 6.35
N GLY A 887 -13.61 39.78 7.27
CA GLY A 887 -13.97 40.26 8.58
C GLY A 887 -14.52 39.19 9.51
N LEU A 888 -13.93 37.97 9.44
CA LEU A 888 -14.27 36.83 10.29
C LEU A 888 -13.19 36.59 11.34
N GLN A 889 -13.59 36.46 12.58
CA GLN A 889 -12.75 36.14 13.71
C GLN A 889 -12.79 34.64 13.98
N ILE A 890 -11.64 33.97 13.95
CA ILE A 890 -11.49 32.54 14.24
C ILE A 890 -11.31 32.38 15.75
N GLN A 891 -12.12 31.51 16.36
CA GLN A 891 -12.01 31.15 17.79
C GLN A 891 -11.33 29.78 17.97
N THR A 892 -11.70 28.82 17.15
CA THR A 892 -11.11 27.47 17.16
C THR A 892 -10.92 27.01 15.72
N ALA A 893 -9.81 26.33 15.47
CA ALA A 893 -9.57 25.66 14.21
C ALA A 893 -9.13 24.22 14.46
N THR A 894 -9.78 23.28 13.76
CA THR A 894 -9.38 21.89 13.71
C THR A 894 -8.88 21.59 12.30
N VAL A 895 -7.64 21.18 12.18
CA VAL A 895 -6.98 20.90 10.91
C VAL A 895 -6.74 19.40 10.79
N SER A 896 -7.27 18.79 9.75
CA SER A 896 -7.17 17.33 9.56
C SER A 896 -6.75 17.00 8.14
N THR A 897 -5.58 16.36 7.98
CA THR A 897 -5.08 15.90 6.69
C THR A 897 -5.24 14.38 6.54
N TYR A 898 -5.83 13.94 5.44
CA TYR A 898 -6.08 12.55 5.08
C TYR A 898 -5.39 12.25 3.74
N GLY A 899 -4.10 11.92 3.78
CA GLY A 899 -3.29 11.77 2.58
C GLY A 899 -3.11 13.12 1.86
N GLU A 900 -3.69 13.23 0.66
CA GLU A 900 -3.68 14.46 -0.16
C GLU A 900 -4.87 15.40 0.09
N ARG A 901 -5.80 15.00 0.95
CA ARG A 901 -7.03 15.73 1.24
C ARG A 901 -6.98 16.37 2.61
N VAL A 902 -7.35 17.64 2.69
CA VAL A 902 -7.63 18.33 3.97
C VAL A 902 -9.12 18.40 4.26
N VAL A 903 -9.42 18.44 5.55
CA VAL A 903 -10.73 18.78 6.11
C VAL A 903 -10.47 19.71 7.28
N ASP A 904 -10.55 21.00 7.02
CA ASP A 904 -10.31 22.04 8.02
C ASP A 904 -11.63 22.64 8.47
N VAL A 905 -11.82 22.77 9.78
CA VAL A 905 -13.05 23.28 10.38
C VAL A 905 -12.74 24.49 11.24
N PHE A 906 -13.39 25.60 10.94
CA PHE A 906 -13.21 26.87 11.63
C PHE A 906 -14.51 27.27 12.34
N TYR A 907 -14.40 27.55 13.62
CA TYR A 907 -15.47 28.19 14.41
C TYR A 907 -15.23 29.68 14.37
N VAL A 908 -16.12 30.41 13.69
CA VAL A 908 -15.93 31.82 13.41
C VAL A 908 -17.13 32.67 13.88
N LYS A 909 -16.83 33.93 14.18
CA LYS A 909 -17.79 35.01 14.42
C LYS A 909 -17.52 36.16 13.45
N ASP A 910 -18.53 37.02 13.28
CA ASP A 910 -18.31 38.27 12.57
C ASP A 910 -17.63 39.31 13.49
N ILE A 911 -17.33 40.47 12.94
CA ILE A 911 -16.70 41.61 13.69
C ILE A 911 -17.54 42.10 14.88
N PHE A 912 -18.83 41.74 14.96
CA PHE A 912 -19.73 42.08 16.08
C PHE A 912 -19.84 40.94 17.10
N GLY A 913 -19.08 39.83 16.91
CA GLY A 913 -19.11 38.66 17.78
C GLY A 913 -20.35 37.75 17.56
N LEU A 914 -21.04 37.87 16.42
CA LEU A 914 -22.26 37.14 16.10
C LEU A 914 -22.06 36.09 15.03
N GLN A 915 -23.00 35.14 14.96
CA GLN A 915 -23.08 34.18 13.85
C GLN A 915 -23.47 34.90 12.53
N ILE A 916 -22.97 34.35 11.39
CA ILE A 916 -23.24 34.86 10.06
C ILE A 916 -24.63 34.39 9.61
N GLN A 917 -25.67 35.19 9.83
CA GLN A 917 -27.07 34.81 9.51
C GLN A 917 -27.43 35.05 8.03
N SER A 918 -26.83 36.07 7.39
CA SER A 918 -27.14 36.45 6.02
C SER A 918 -26.71 35.38 5.01
N GLU A 919 -27.65 34.81 4.28
CA GLU A 919 -27.42 33.79 3.26
C GLU A 919 -26.53 34.31 2.11
N THR A 920 -26.71 35.58 1.71
CA THR A 920 -25.86 36.25 0.71
C THR A 920 -24.41 36.33 1.19
N ARG A 921 -24.19 36.67 2.46
CA ARG A 921 -22.85 36.73 3.07
C ARG A 921 -22.26 35.34 3.18
N GLN A 922 -23.04 34.33 3.56
CA GLN A 922 -22.60 32.93 3.58
C GLN A 922 -22.18 32.45 2.19
N GLN A 923 -22.92 32.78 1.13
CA GLN A 923 -22.58 32.44 -0.24
C GLN A 923 -21.30 33.14 -0.72
N THR A 924 -21.10 34.40 -0.36
CA THR A 924 -19.88 35.16 -0.65
C THR A 924 -18.67 34.50 0.02
N ILE A 925 -18.79 34.08 1.27
CA ILE A 925 -17.74 33.36 2.01
C ILE A 925 -17.41 32.03 1.30
N ARG A 926 -18.43 31.24 0.94
CA ARG A 926 -18.22 29.97 0.20
C ARG A 926 -17.46 30.19 -1.12
N ASN A 927 -17.88 31.15 -1.91
CA ASN A 927 -17.27 31.43 -3.21
C ASN A 927 -15.80 31.89 -3.07
N ARG A 928 -15.51 32.76 -2.10
CA ARG A 928 -14.16 33.25 -1.84
C ARG A 928 -13.22 32.14 -1.35
N LEU A 929 -13.71 31.26 -0.48
CA LEU A 929 -12.93 30.12 0.01
C LEU A 929 -12.70 29.05 -1.08
N LEU A 930 -13.67 28.84 -1.99
CA LEU A 930 -13.48 27.95 -3.13
C LEU A 930 -12.41 28.50 -4.09
N ALA A 931 -12.38 29.81 -4.33
CA ALA A 931 -11.37 30.44 -5.18
C ALA A 931 -9.93 30.23 -4.67
N VAL A 932 -9.72 30.07 -3.35
CA VAL A 932 -8.39 29.74 -2.78
C VAL A 932 -7.80 28.47 -3.38
N PHE A 933 -8.63 27.50 -3.73
CA PHE A 933 -8.19 26.24 -4.36
C PHE A 933 -7.95 26.42 -5.88
N ASP A 934 -8.77 27.23 -6.55
CA ASP A 934 -8.66 27.46 -8.00
C ASP A 934 -7.37 28.22 -8.32
N ASP A 935 -7.05 29.29 -7.58
CA ASP A 935 -5.80 30.08 -7.71
C ASP A 935 -4.55 29.19 -7.50
N ALA A 936 -4.61 28.21 -6.62
CA ALA A 936 -3.51 27.26 -6.40
C ALA A 936 -3.29 26.30 -7.56
N TYR A 937 -4.32 26.02 -8.39
CA TYR A 937 -4.18 25.23 -9.61
C TYR A 937 -3.50 26.01 -10.73
N GLU A 938 -3.75 27.32 -10.86
CA GLU A 938 -3.10 28.16 -11.88
C GLU A 938 -1.62 28.42 -11.58
N GLU A 939 -1.24 28.56 -10.31
CA GLU A 939 0.17 28.71 -9.89
C GLU A 939 0.99 27.41 -10.03
N ALA A 940 0.33 26.25 -10.20
CA ALA A 940 0.96 24.93 -10.26
C ALA A 940 1.25 24.42 -11.68
N VAL A 941 0.67 25.04 -12.71
CA VAL A 941 0.85 24.76 -14.13
C VAL A 941 1.93 25.67 -14.71
#